data_0c64eeaa3876c1ca9534c9c5a4fa26ea
#
_entry.id   0c64eeaa3876c1ca9534c9c5a4fa26ea
#
_cell.length_a   1.000
_cell.length_b   1.000
_cell.length_c   1.000
_cell.angle_alpha   90.00
_cell.angle_beta   90.00
_cell.angle_gamma   90.00
#
_symmetry.space_group_name_H-M   'P 1'
#
loop_
_entity.id
_entity.type
_entity.pdbx_description
1 polymer ?
#
loop_
_entity_poly.entity_id
_entity_poly.type
_entity_poly.pdbx_seq_one_letter_code
_entity_poly.pdbx_strand_id
1 'polypeptide(L)'
;MEVALYIYTKQSIDNSVNLVVDTFKDRVLADGGTFEADNCLKNEIISLGGVSGVALNTISDFANRVQTDGGTFEAENCLLNIINSLGGVTPAEAEIDVVRRIELFNDEKISVNSSIQNVNDISKVFTDYSNSFTIPASDNNNEIFRHWYENALDNGFNQNFRYDGYIEIDTQVFRTGKWQLESATVKNNRIEDYKITFYGNLVSLSGKFGEDKLRDIEELNDYTINYNGATVQSKITTTSDTDVAFPLISSDRVWQYGGGGAQDISQNSHHMHYYELFPALKIARIFEAIENKYGVSFNGNFLTQSRFTKAYMWLKNRDVFTPLSARVLMQYTPDMEDHNYVTLNADSFNINPSVIDELTSNSVTGVYFIATNLYQITFSLVTNYVVSVFNNDAFVFNVTGTGTSAQVFLPNTQGTYKVYLSTTLAVTYTNGIFSNIYEYDENNNTVTTISTIGLGSGITSGNLDLPSFMPDMKVTDFFTSILKMFNLTAFSFDEENYTLEQLENWYYQGQIKDYTENCITDFEYDRIKPYKKINFEYQKSDSFLNRAYYDNNSKEYGNLNYQFNNDGADYTIQLPFENILFNKFTGTNLQVGYSLNQQFNKYIPKPIILYQYENASCSFYFNNGSTTNHITNYNVFGQDVKYENNQHTLNWGIEYSSYNLQTINNTLFKDYYFDYLNNLYSIKSRMVKVSMRLPYSELLGLRLNDRIVIRDKRYIINSFSTDMDTFESKFELIQDFRTINYNNSQFFELDNLARPFRINTVGREALTWTILNNPVGQIIDVINGIDYVEVELRGNFTGVQQIVSIQSNLGDTIVITQER
;
A
#
# COMPACT_ATOMS: atom_id res chain seq x y z
N MET A 1 -33.58 24.21 6.66
CA MET A 1 -32.49 23.23 6.88
C MET A 1 -31.22 24.04 7.02
N GLU A 2 -30.39 23.66 7.97
CA GLU A 2 -29.15 24.36 8.25
C GLU A 2 -27.98 23.50 7.78
N VAL A 3 -27.13 24.05 6.91
CA VAL A 3 -25.86 23.40 6.52
C VAL A 3 -24.75 23.97 7.39
N ALA A 4 -23.99 23.11 8.00
CA ALA A 4 -22.84 23.48 8.81
C ALA A 4 -21.58 22.75 8.33
N LEU A 5 -20.49 23.49 8.26
CA LEU A 5 -19.17 22.97 7.89
C LEU A 5 -18.32 22.95 9.15
N TYR A 6 -17.63 21.84 9.37
CA TYR A 6 -16.77 21.67 10.53
C TYR A 6 -15.36 21.30 10.07
N ILE A 7 -14.37 21.88 10.73
CA ILE A 7 -12.96 21.64 10.51
C ILE A 7 -12.29 21.27 11.84
N TYR A 8 -11.41 20.27 11.81
CA TYR A 8 -10.55 19.96 12.94
C TYR A 8 -9.32 20.85 12.87
N THR A 9 -9.08 21.62 13.89
CA THR A 9 -7.90 22.47 14.02
C THR A 9 -7.14 22.06 15.27
N LYS A 10 -5.83 22.15 15.18
CA LYS A 10 -5.00 21.95 16.35
C LYS A 10 -4.98 23.21 17.21
N GLN A 11 -5.39 23.08 18.44
CA GLN A 11 -5.26 24.13 19.44
C GLN A 11 -4.17 23.70 20.41
N SER A 12 -3.11 24.51 20.53
CA SER A 12 -2.19 24.34 21.62
C SER A 12 -2.94 24.59 22.93
N ILE A 13 -2.96 23.57 23.77
CA ILE A 13 -3.33 23.77 25.16
C ILE A 13 -2.07 24.36 25.79
N ASP A 14 -2.14 25.61 26.14
CA ASP A 14 -1.23 26.21 27.09
C ASP A 14 -1.52 25.58 28.48
N ASN A 15 -1.26 24.30 28.59
CA ASN A 15 -1.18 23.62 29.86
C ASN A 15 0.18 24.01 30.40
N SER A 16 0.17 25.11 31.05
CA SER A 16 1.21 25.71 31.78
C SER A 16 2.10 24.66 32.49
N VAL A 17 3.14 24.18 31.79
CA VAL A 17 4.37 23.74 32.45
C VAL A 17 4.73 24.78 33.52
N ASN A 18 4.51 26.06 33.24
CA ASN A 18 4.63 27.17 34.17
C ASN A 18 3.75 27.06 35.40
N LEU A 19 2.46 26.68 35.29
CA LEU A 19 1.59 26.50 36.46
C LEU A 19 2.06 25.33 37.36
N VAL A 20 2.47 24.24 36.71
CA VAL A 20 3.01 23.05 37.42
C VAL A 20 4.34 23.35 38.08
N VAL A 21 5.24 24.06 37.40
CA VAL A 21 6.54 24.48 37.93
C VAL A 21 6.35 25.46 39.10
N ASP A 22 5.47 26.45 38.98
CA ASP A 22 5.18 27.40 40.07
C ASP A 22 4.58 26.68 41.28
N THR A 23 3.61 25.77 41.09
CA THR A 23 3.01 24.97 42.17
C THR A 23 4.04 24.09 42.86
N PHE A 24 4.94 23.45 42.09
CA PHE A 24 6.04 22.66 42.61
C PHE A 24 6.99 23.51 43.42
N LYS A 25 7.38 24.65 42.89
CA LYS A 25 8.28 25.65 43.54
C LYS A 25 7.71 26.12 44.88
N ASP A 26 6.41 26.47 44.91
CA ASP A 26 5.73 26.92 46.13
C ASP A 26 5.72 25.83 47.21
N ARG A 27 5.53 24.58 46.83
CA ARG A 27 5.56 23.40 47.71
C ARG A 27 6.95 23.15 48.27
N VAL A 28 7.98 23.18 47.41
CA VAL A 28 9.37 23.00 47.85
C VAL A 28 9.78 24.09 48.82
N LEU A 29 9.37 25.34 48.60
CA LEU A 29 9.62 26.45 49.51
C LEU A 29 8.88 26.30 50.83
N ALA A 30 7.62 25.83 50.80
CA ALA A 30 6.81 25.59 52.00
C ALA A 30 7.36 24.45 52.85
N ASP A 31 7.90 23.40 52.22
CA ASP A 31 8.48 22.23 52.92
C ASP A 31 9.96 22.42 53.28
N GLY A 32 10.57 23.59 53.00
CA GLY A 32 11.99 23.91 53.30
C GLY A 32 12.98 23.00 52.58
N GLY A 33 12.60 22.46 51.38
CA GLY A 33 13.46 21.62 50.56
C GLY A 33 13.69 20.23 51.14
N THR A 34 12.69 19.68 51.84
CA THR A 34 12.75 18.37 52.49
C THR A 34 12.37 17.21 51.58
N PHE A 35 12.34 15.98 52.09
CA PHE A 35 12.07 14.74 51.35
C PHE A 35 10.78 14.75 50.55
N GLU A 36 9.79 15.58 50.85
CA GLU A 36 8.54 15.73 50.11
C GLU A 36 8.72 16.37 48.73
N ALA A 37 9.77 17.18 48.53
CA ALA A 37 10.11 17.78 47.25
C ALA A 37 10.41 16.72 46.17
N ASP A 38 11.12 15.65 46.55
CA ASP A 38 11.40 14.54 45.62
C ASP A 38 10.12 13.83 45.15
N ASN A 39 9.16 13.64 46.06
CA ASN A 39 7.89 13.03 45.72
C ASN A 39 7.02 13.96 44.88
N CYS A 40 7.03 15.25 45.13
CA CYS A 40 6.35 16.24 44.32
C CYS A 40 6.90 16.27 42.89
N LEU A 41 8.19 16.37 42.74
CA LEU A 41 8.85 16.38 41.40
C LEU A 41 8.52 15.09 40.61
N LYS A 42 8.60 13.93 41.28
CA LYS A 42 8.26 12.65 40.69
C LYS A 42 6.78 12.58 40.22
N ASN A 43 5.87 13.06 41.02
CA ASN A 43 4.43 13.05 40.71
C ASN A 43 4.13 14.02 39.56
N GLU A 44 4.78 15.18 39.51
CA GLU A 44 4.59 16.15 38.43
C GLU A 44 5.20 15.65 37.12
N ILE A 45 6.38 15.04 37.15
CA ILE A 45 6.96 14.39 35.96
C ILE A 45 6.01 13.30 35.43
N ILE A 46 5.41 12.50 36.32
CA ILE A 46 4.44 11.47 35.91
C ILE A 46 3.17 12.11 35.35
N SER A 47 2.66 13.19 35.94
CA SER A 47 1.44 13.88 35.49
C SER A 47 1.64 14.54 34.12
N LEU A 48 2.88 14.93 33.79
CA LEU A 48 3.26 15.46 32.49
C LEU A 48 3.55 14.38 31.43
N GLY A 49 3.26 13.11 31.72
CA GLY A 49 3.49 12.00 30.78
C GLY A 49 4.94 11.48 30.76
N GLY A 50 5.76 11.87 31.71
CA GLY A 50 7.13 11.37 31.85
C GLY A 50 7.16 9.92 32.36
N VAL A 51 8.17 9.16 31.95
CA VAL A 51 8.31 7.72 32.23
C VAL A 51 8.57 7.49 33.72
N SER A 52 7.87 6.54 34.34
CA SER A 52 8.10 6.05 35.69
C SER A 52 9.44 5.32 35.80
N GLY A 53 10.54 6.02 35.99
CA GLY A 53 11.86 5.42 36.06
C GLY A 53 13.00 6.39 36.37
N VAL A 54 12.62 7.57 36.86
CA VAL A 54 13.56 8.61 37.26
C VAL A 54 14.44 8.06 38.37
N ALA A 55 15.75 8.07 38.19
CA ALA A 55 16.70 7.72 39.24
C ALA A 55 16.53 8.70 40.44
N LEU A 56 16.24 8.15 41.61
CA LEU A 56 16.03 8.93 42.84
C LEU A 56 17.15 9.98 43.09
N ASN A 57 18.36 9.63 42.71
CA ASN A 57 19.53 10.53 42.81
C ASN A 57 19.35 11.83 42.05
N THR A 58 18.80 11.81 40.83
CA THR A 58 18.58 12.99 40.00
C THR A 58 17.53 13.93 40.62
N ILE A 59 16.51 13.36 41.22
CA ILE A 59 15.44 14.11 41.90
C ILE A 59 15.99 14.77 43.15
N SER A 60 16.79 14.03 43.94
CA SER A 60 17.44 14.56 45.17
C SER A 60 18.41 15.67 44.81
N ASP A 61 19.18 15.55 43.74
CA ASP A 61 20.11 16.60 43.30
C ASP A 61 19.38 17.88 42.88
N PHE A 62 18.23 17.73 42.21
CA PHE A 62 17.38 18.86 41.86
C PHE A 62 16.78 19.52 43.10
N ALA A 63 16.24 18.75 44.05
CA ALA A 63 15.68 19.26 45.31
C ALA A 63 16.76 20.03 46.11
N ASN A 64 17.98 19.50 46.23
CA ASN A 64 19.08 20.14 46.90
C ASN A 64 19.48 21.47 46.21
N ARG A 65 19.42 21.53 44.90
CA ARG A 65 19.74 22.73 44.13
C ARG A 65 18.69 23.82 44.32
N VAL A 66 17.41 23.44 44.24
CA VAL A 66 16.29 24.36 44.52
C VAL A 66 16.38 24.94 45.94
N GLN A 67 16.73 24.10 46.90
CA GLN A 67 16.93 24.53 48.25
C GLN A 67 18.11 25.49 48.41
N THR A 68 19.22 25.23 47.69
CA THR A 68 20.42 26.08 47.70
C THR A 68 20.14 27.45 47.08
N ASP A 69 19.37 27.48 46.02
CA ASP A 69 19.02 28.73 45.29
C ASP A 69 17.84 29.48 45.96
N GLY A 70 17.32 28.97 47.08
CA GLY A 70 16.26 29.63 47.84
C GLY A 70 14.94 29.69 47.07
N GLY A 71 14.68 28.74 46.17
CA GLY A 71 13.48 28.68 45.37
C GLY A 71 13.33 29.84 44.40
N THR A 72 14.41 30.34 43.86
CA THR A 72 14.45 31.43 42.88
C THR A 72 14.19 30.95 41.45
N PHE A 73 14.23 31.86 40.47
CA PHE A 73 13.92 31.62 39.05
C PHE A 73 14.73 30.48 38.40
N GLU A 74 15.88 30.13 38.92
CA GLU A 74 16.70 29.01 38.42
C GLU A 74 16.06 27.63 38.65
N ALA A 75 15.12 27.50 39.61
CA ALA A 75 14.40 26.26 39.86
C ALA A 75 13.56 25.80 38.65
N GLU A 76 12.94 26.72 37.94
CA GLU A 76 12.12 26.42 36.75
C GLU A 76 12.97 25.86 35.62
N ASN A 77 14.14 26.50 35.36
CA ASN A 77 15.07 26.03 34.34
C ASN A 77 15.68 24.67 34.71
N CYS A 78 15.95 24.44 35.99
CA CYS A 78 16.44 23.16 36.48
C CYS A 78 15.40 22.04 36.30
N LEU A 79 14.15 22.32 36.59
CA LEU A 79 13.05 21.34 36.38
C LEU A 79 12.90 20.96 34.90
N LEU A 80 12.86 21.93 34.02
CA LEU A 80 12.78 21.72 32.56
C LEU A 80 14.01 20.93 32.06
N ASN A 81 15.20 21.26 32.50
CA ASN A 81 16.41 20.56 32.09
C ASN A 81 16.42 19.10 32.58
N ILE A 82 15.93 18.84 33.80
CA ILE A 82 15.83 17.47 34.33
C ILE A 82 14.75 16.68 33.58
N ILE A 83 13.58 17.25 33.33
CA ILE A 83 12.53 16.62 32.51
C ILE A 83 13.10 16.25 31.15
N ASN A 84 13.79 17.16 30.46
CA ASN A 84 14.42 16.89 29.17
C ASN A 84 15.53 15.83 29.23
N SER A 85 16.36 15.84 30.27
CA SER A 85 17.45 14.86 30.43
C SER A 85 16.97 13.44 30.72
N LEU A 86 15.77 13.33 31.27
CA LEU A 86 15.13 12.03 31.56
C LEU A 86 14.32 11.48 30.38
N GLY A 87 14.38 12.13 29.19
CA GLY A 87 13.60 11.75 28.04
C GLY A 87 12.11 12.05 28.20
N GLY A 88 11.74 12.82 29.22
CA GLY A 88 10.43 13.45 29.30
C GLY A 88 10.38 14.48 28.18
N VAL A 89 9.40 14.34 27.31
CA VAL A 89 9.04 15.42 26.40
C VAL A 89 8.51 16.52 27.32
N THR A 90 9.19 17.70 27.41
CA THR A 90 8.42 18.91 27.69
C THR A 90 7.21 18.80 26.78
N PRO A 91 5.94 18.88 27.29
CA PRO A 91 4.83 18.84 26.38
C PRO A 91 5.10 19.92 25.36
N ALA A 92 5.59 19.53 24.19
CA ALA A 92 5.42 20.31 23.01
C ALA A 92 3.95 20.53 23.01
N GLU A 93 3.52 21.77 23.28
CA GLU A 93 2.17 22.25 23.42
C GLU A 93 1.20 21.12 23.04
N ALA A 94 0.55 20.47 24.01
CA ALA A 94 -0.29 19.32 23.71
C ALA A 94 -1.38 19.82 22.78
N GLU A 95 -1.18 19.62 21.49
CA GLU A 95 -2.15 20.01 20.50
C GLU A 95 -3.33 19.05 20.60
N ILE A 96 -4.47 19.56 21.02
CA ILE A 96 -5.73 18.83 20.91
C ILE A 96 -6.44 19.22 19.62
N ASP A 97 -7.02 18.23 18.99
CA ASP A 97 -7.92 18.46 17.87
C ASP A 97 -9.21 19.05 18.39
N VAL A 98 -9.47 20.30 17.99
CA VAL A 98 -10.73 21.00 18.32
C VAL A 98 -11.55 21.10 17.06
N VAL A 99 -12.80 20.64 17.14
CA VAL A 99 -13.78 20.80 16.07
C VAL A 99 -14.29 22.23 16.08
N ARG A 100 -14.11 22.94 14.96
CA ARG A 100 -14.59 24.32 14.81
C ARG A 100 -15.56 24.40 13.65
N ARG A 101 -16.65 25.12 13.86
CA ARG A 101 -17.63 25.41 12.80
C ARG A 101 -17.13 26.56 11.93
N ILE A 102 -17.08 26.34 10.62
CA ILE A 102 -16.80 27.38 9.62
C ILE A 102 -18.04 28.21 9.42
N GLU A 103 -17.93 29.51 9.51
CA GLU A 103 -19.04 30.44 9.22
C GLU A 103 -19.17 30.67 7.71
N LEU A 104 -20.40 30.71 7.23
CA LEU A 104 -20.77 30.90 5.82
C LEU A 104 -21.39 32.26 5.57
N PHE A 105 -21.35 32.74 4.33
CA PHE A 105 -22.25 33.82 3.89
C PHE A 105 -23.70 33.30 3.91
N ASN A 106 -24.66 34.20 4.17
CA ASN A 106 -26.08 33.83 4.25
C ASN A 106 -26.65 33.27 2.95
N ASP A 107 -26.01 33.54 1.81
CA ASP A 107 -26.43 33.17 0.46
C ASP A 107 -25.39 32.34 -0.29
N GLU A 108 -24.40 31.75 0.45
CA GLU A 108 -23.36 30.93 -0.16
C GLU A 108 -23.96 29.62 -0.66
N LYS A 109 -23.66 29.31 -1.92
CA LYS A 109 -24.09 28.08 -2.56
C LYS A 109 -22.99 27.03 -2.47
N ILE A 110 -23.18 26.07 -1.59
CA ILE A 110 -22.28 24.91 -1.47
C ILE A 110 -22.84 23.78 -2.34
N SER A 111 -22.06 23.31 -3.29
CA SER A 111 -22.40 22.13 -4.06
C SER A 111 -21.37 21.03 -3.82
N VAL A 112 -21.84 19.85 -3.43
CA VAL A 112 -21.00 18.64 -3.30
C VAL A 112 -21.20 17.79 -4.54
N ASN A 113 -20.11 17.54 -5.25
CA ASN A 113 -20.10 16.71 -6.44
C ASN A 113 -19.64 15.31 -6.06
N SER A 114 -20.39 14.30 -6.45
CA SER A 114 -20.03 12.90 -6.31
C SER A 114 -19.99 12.26 -7.69
N SER A 115 -18.89 11.62 -8.04
CA SER A 115 -18.74 10.97 -9.34
C SER A 115 -18.07 9.62 -9.20
N ILE A 116 -18.47 8.72 -10.08
CA ILE A 116 -17.80 7.46 -10.34
C ILE A 116 -16.83 7.65 -11.50
N GLN A 117 -16.33 6.58 -11.99
CA GLN A 117 -15.54 6.49 -13.19
C GLN A 117 -16.08 7.41 -14.31
N ASN A 118 -15.27 8.32 -14.80
CA ASN A 118 -15.67 9.20 -15.89
C ASN A 118 -15.89 8.36 -17.17
N VAL A 119 -17.02 8.54 -17.82
CA VAL A 119 -17.35 7.91 -19.12
C VAL A 119 -16.25 8.11 -20.16
N ASN A 120 -15.52 9.23 -20.08
CA ASN A 120 -14.42 9.59 -20.97
C ASN A 120 -13.04 9.13 -20.47
N ASP A 121 -12.97 8.59 -19.26
CA ASP A 121 -11.74 8.03 -18.67
C ASP A 121 -12.08 6.85 -17.78
N ILE A 122 -12.22 5.70 -18.41
CA ILE A 122 -12.61 4.42 -17.78
C ILE A 122 -11.59 3.88 -16.78
N SER A 123 -10.47 4.56 -16.63
CA SER A 123 -9.40 4.16 -15.70
C SER A 123 -9.36 4.98 -14.41
N LYS A 124 -10.27 5.94 -14.23
CA LYS A 124 -10.30 6.75 -13.00
C LYS A 124 -11.07 6.07 -11.88
N VAL A 125 -10.54 6.22 -10.68
CA VAL A 125 -11.23 5.87 -9.43
C VAL A 125 -12.11 7.06 -9.01
N PHE A 126 -13.30 6.81 -8.47
CA PHE A 126 -14.22 7.87 -8.07
C PHE A 126 -13.78 8.62 -6.81
N THR A 127 -14.20 9.87 -6.69
CA THR A 127 -13.96 10.69 -5.50
C THR A 127 -15.17 11.58 -5.21
N ASP A 128 -15.44 11.83 -3.94
CA ASP A 128 -16.35 12.89 -3.52
C ASP A 128 -15.55 14.18 -3.33
N TYR A 129 -15.99 15.28 -3.95
CA TYR A 129 -15.39 16.59 -3.73
C TYR A 129 -16.44 17.71 -3.92
N SER A 130 -16.24 18.84 -3.29
CA SER A 130 -16.98 20.06 -3.58
C SER A 130 -16.24 20.92 -4.60
N ASN A 131 -16.96 21.82 -5.22
CA ASN A 131 -16.33 22.95 -5.89
C ASN A 131 -15.75 23.89 -4.83
N SER A 132 -14.71 24.66 -5.21
CA SER A 132 -14.20 25.71 -4.35
C SER A 132 -15.29 26.78 -4.16
N PHE A 133 -15.49 27.24 -2.95
CA PHE A 133 -16.40 28.30 -2.60
C PHE A 133 -15.76 29.27 -1.60
N THR A 134 -16.40 30.43 -1.43
CA THR A 134 -15.87 31.50 -0.58
C THR A 134 -16.61 31.52 0.76
N ILE A 135 -15.90 31.83 1.82
CA ILE A 135 -16.45 32.02 3.16
C ILE A 135 -16.06 33.41 3.69
N PRO A 136 -16.86 34.04 4.53
CA PRO A 136 -16.56 35.37 5.06
C PRO A 136 -15.30 35.35 5.94
N ALA A 137 -14.53 36.39 5.91
CA ALA A 137 -13.44 36.60 6.85
C ALA A 137 -13.99 37.14 8.18
N SER A 138 -14.85 36.35 8.81
CA SER A 138 -15.36 36.62 10.16
C SER A 138 -14.29 36.42 11.21
N ASP A 139 -14.52 36.89 12.43
CA ASP A 139 -13.55 36.69 13.53
C ASP A 139 -13.29 35.21 13.77
N ASN A 140 -14.32 34.36 13.74
CA ASN A 140 -14.17 32.91 13.89
C ASN A 140 -13.37 32.28 12.74
N ASN A 141 -13.66 32.60 11.48
CA ASN A 141 -12.92 32.08 10.34
C ASN A 141 -11.49 32.61 10.29
N ASN A 142 -11.24 33.85 10.70
CA ASN A 142 -9.88 34.40 10.86
C ASN A 142 -9.10 33.64 11.94
N GLU A 143 -9.73 33.24 13.03
CA GLU A 143 -9.12 32.41 14.06
C GLU A 143 -8.82 30.99 13.57
N ILE A 144 -9.76 30.37 12.82
CA ILE A 144 -9.57 29.03 12.21
C ILE A 144 -8.34 29.05 11.29
N PHE A 145 -8.27 30.00 10.37
CA PHE A 145 -7.17 30.13 9.40
C PHE A 145 -6.01 30.95 9.92
N ARG A 146 -6.01 31.34 11.20
CA ARG A 146 -4.93 32.04 11.91
C ARG A 146 -4.39 33.24 11.14
N HIS A 147 -5.27 34.02 10.49
CA HIS A 147 -4.91 35.18 9.66
C HIS A 147 -3.83 34.86 8.60
N TRP A 148 -3.93 33.71 7.95
CA TRP A 148 -2.96 33.20 6.97
C TRP A 148 -2.53 34.21 5.89
N TYR A 149 -3.37 35.16 5.54
CA TYR A 149 -3.07 36.22 4.56
C TYR A 149 -2.02 37.23 5.06
N GLU A 150 -1.73 37.26 6.35
CA GLU A 150 -0.81 38.22 6.96
C GLU A 150 0.57 37.60 7.10
N ASN A 151 1.46 37.90 6.15
CA ASN A 151 2.80 37.31 6.07
C ASN A 151 3.72 37.71 7.25
N ALA A 152 3.36 38.73 8.02
CA ALA A 152 4.14 39.19 9.15
C ALA A 152 3.90 38.38 10.43
N LEU A 153 2.89 37.52 10.43
CA LEU A 153 2.53 36.66 11.56
C LEU A 153 3.09 35.27 11.34
N ASP A 154 3.84 34.77 12.30
CA ASP A 154 4.15 33.34 12.40
C ASP A 154 2.97 32.64 13.04
N ASN A 155 2.02 32.26 12.22
CA ASN A 155 0.69 31.84 12.68
C ASN A 155 0.52 30.32 12.79
N GLY A 156 1.51 29.54 12.36
CA GLY A 156 1.48 28.08 12.42
C GLY A 156 0.38 27.39 11.57
N PHE A 157 -0.36 28.13 10.72
CA PHE A 157 -1.29 27.53 9.77
C PHE A 157 -0.56 27.17 8.48
N ASN A 158 -0.63 25.90 8.08
CA ASN A 158 0.03 25.41 6.87
C ASN A 158 -1.01 25.13 5.77
N GLN A 159 -1.10 26.02 4.80
CA GLN A 159 -2.02 25.92 3.65
C GLN A 159 -1.74 24.73 2.72
N ASN A 160 -0.58 24.10 2.85
CA ASN A 160 -0.23 22.93 2.05
C ASN A 160 -0.81 21.62 2.64
N PHE A 161 -1.33 21.66 3.85
CA PHE A 161 -2.04 20.55 4.46
C PHE A 161 -3.54 20.63 4.23
N ARG A 162 -4.16 19.48 4.12
CA ARG A 162 -5.60 19.31 4.17
C ARG A 162 -6.00 18.96 5.60
N TYR A 163 -6.90 19.71 6.15
CA TYR A 163 -7.40 19.57 7.52
C TYR A 163 -8.66 18.71 7.53
N ASP A 164 -8.73 17.77 8.44
CA ASP A 164 -9.90 16.91 8.61
C ASP A 164 -11.15 17.71 8.92
N GLY A 165 -12.31 17.24 8.47
CA GLY A 165 -13.56 17.90 8.73
C GLY A 165 -14.74 17.19 8.08
N TYR A 166 -15.91 17.78 8.25
CA TYR A 166 -17.14 17.22 7.72
C TYR A 166 -18.17 18.29 7.38
N ILE A 167 -19.10 17.89 6.55
CA ILE A 167 -20.29 18.65 6.20
C ILE A 167 -21.46 18.03 6.98
N GLU A 168 -22.20 18.88 7.69
CA GLU A 168 -23.39 18.51 8.45
C GLU A 168 -24.62 19.18 7.88
N ILE A 169 -25.72 18.47 7.85
CA ILE A 169 -27.03 18.97 7.46
C ILE A 169 -28.02 18.62 8.58
N ASP A 170 -28.70 19.62 9.12
CA ASP A 170 -29.67 19.46 10.21
C ASP A 170 -29.15 18.54 11.35
N THR A 171 -27.93 18.80 11.82
CA THR A 171 -27.26 18.06 12.91
C THR A 171 -26.85 16.61 12.59
N GLN A 172 -26.89 16.20 11.33
CA GLN A 172 -26.41 14.88 10.90
C GLN A 172 -25.26 15.03 9.92
N VAL A 173 -24.21 14.25 10.15
CA VAL A 173 -23.04 14.27 9.26
C VAL A 173 -23.44 13.74 7.89
N PHE A 174 -23.26 14.57 6.87
CA PHE A 174 -23.55 14.24 5.48
C PHE A 174 -22.36 13.61 4.77
N ARG A 175 -21.17 14.22 4.92
CA ARG A 175 -19.91 13.70 4.34
C ARG A 175 -18.75 14.06 5.24
N THR A 176 -17.84 13.13 5.39
CA THR A 176 -16.52 13.33 6.00
C THR A 176 -15.46 13.52 4.93
N GLY A 177 -14.40 14.24 5.24
CA GLY A 177 -13.32 14.51 4.29
C GLY A 177 -12.34 15.54 4.82
N LYS A 178 -11.69 16.24 3.90
CA LYS A 178 -10.65 17.22 4.24
C LYS A 178 -10.90 18.57 3.60
N TRP A 179 -10.60 19.63 4.34
CA TRP A 179 -10.65 21.00 3.89
C TRP A 179 -9.27 21.51 3.48
N GLN A 180 -9.21 22.20 2.37
CA GLN A 180 -8.00 22.91 1.92
C GLN A 180 -8.30 24.39 1.73
N LEU A 181 -7.42 25.24 2.24
CA LEU A 181 -7.45 26.67 1.96
C LEU A 181 -6.77 26.92 0.62
N GLU A 182 -7.50 27.51 -0.33
CA GLU A 182 -7.01 27.81 -1.68
C GLU A 182 -6.46 29.23 -1.81
N SER A 183 -7.17 30.20 -1.24
CA SER A 183 -6.78 31.61 -1.32
C SER A 183 -7.52 32.46 -0.30
N ALA A 184 -7.06 33.68 -0.12
CA ALA A 184 -7.73 34.72 0.64
C ALA A 184 -7.79 36.01 -0.20
N THR A 185 -8.91 36.74 -0.13
CA THR A 185 -9.12 37.98 -0.85
C THR A 185 -8.99 39.18 0.09
N VAL A 186 -8.07 40.07 -0.22
CA VAL A 186 -7.87 41.31 0.53
C VAL A 186 -8.30 42.51 -0.32
N LYS A 187 -9.28 43.31 0.15
CA LYS A 187 -9.71 44.54 -0.49
C LYS A 187 -9.54 45.72 0.45
N ASN A 188 -9.04 46.84 -0.05
CA ASN A 188 -8.80 48.05 0.74
C ASN A 188 -8.06 47.80 2.07
N ASN A 189 -7.01 46.95 2.03
CA ASN A 189 -6.25 46.52 3.19
C ASN A 189 -7.06 45.81 4.29
N ARG A 190 -8.18 45.20 3.94
CA ARG A 190 -8.98 44.38 4.84
C ARG A 190 -9.24 43.04 4.17
N ILE A 191 -9.15 41.98 4.92
CA ILE A 191 -9.57 40.65 4.46
C ILE A 191 -11.07 40.65 4.23
N GLU A 192 -11.52 40.14 3.08
CA GLU A 192 -12.93 40.01 2.71
C GLU A 192 -13.43 38.58 2.84
N ASP A 193 -12.69 37.64 2.25
CA ASP A 193 -13.09 36.24 2.18
C ASP A 193 -11.89 35.31 2.11
N TYR A 194 -12.17 34.05 2.41
CA TYR A 194 -11.32 32.93 2.13
C TYR A 194 -11.98 32.02 1.12
N LYS A 195 -11.20 31.43 0.23
CA LYS A 195 -11.65 30.39 -0.70
C LYS A 195 -11.16 29.03 -0.21
N ILE A 196 -12.10 28.09 0.00
CA ILE A 196 -11.82 26.74 0.49
C ILE A 196 -12.38 25.68 -0.45
N THR A 197 -11.83 24.47 -0.40
CA THR A 197 -12.31 23.32 -1.15
C THR A 197 -12.45 22.12 -0.22
N PHE A 198 -13.52 21.37 -0.36
CA PHE A 198 -13.72 20.10 0.32
C PHE A 198 -13.28 18.93 -0.56
N TYR A 199 -12.58 18.00 0.01
CA TYR A 199 -12.12 16.77 -0.64
C TYR A 199 -12.62 15.54 0.11
N GLY A 200 -13.16 14.56 -0.59
CA GLY A 200 -13.60 13.28 0.00
C GLY A 200 -12.46 12.33 0.33
N ASN A 201 -12.80 11.24 1.01
CA ASN A 201 -11.83 10.33 1.64
C ASN A 201 -10.86 9.62 0.68
N LEU A 202 -11.25 9.32 -0.56
CA LEU A 202 -10.35 8.67 -1.52
C LEU A 202 -9.17 9.55 -1.97
N VAL A 203 -9.34 10.86 -1.94
CA VAL A 203 -8.23 11.79 -2.18
C VAL A 203 -7.21 11.72 -1.05
N SER A 204 -7.65 11.38 0.16
CA SER A 204 -6.76 11.21 1.31
C SER A 204 -5.88 9.98 1.17
N LEU A 205 -6.36 8.87 0.59
CA LEU A 205 -5.56 7.67 0.36
C LEU A 205 -4.34 7.94 -0.55
N SER A 206 -4.55 8.66 -1.66
CA SER A 206 -3.44 9.08 -2.51
C SER A 206 -2.47 10.02 -1.79
N GLY A 207 -2.99 10.87 -0.89
CA GLY A 207 -2.19 11.74 -0.04
C GLY A 207 -1.38 10.96 1.00
N LYS A 208 -1.96 9.90 1.60
CA LYS A 208 -1.26 9.00 2.54
C LYS A 208 -0.09 8.27 1.86
N PHE A 209 -0.29 7.80 0.62
CA PHE A 209 0.77 7.14 -0.14
C PHE A 209 1.89 8.11 -0.57
N GLY A 210 1.54 9.37 -0.83
CA GLY A 210 2.49 10.40 -1.25
C GLY A 210 3.34 9.97 -2.43
N GLU A 211 4.66 10.17 -2.32
CA GLU A 211 5.67 9.81 -3.32
C GLU A 211 6.36 8.47 -3.00
N ASP A 212 5.91 7.76 -1.95
CA ASP A 212 6.53 6.51 -1.50
C ASP A 212 6.53 5.46 -2.61
N LYS A 213 7.62 4.71 -2.66
CA LYS A 213 7.80 3.58 -3.56
C LYS A 213 7.58 2.27 -2.82
N LEU A 214 7.28 1.20 -3.54
CA LEU A 214 7.12 -0.14 -2.95
C LEU A 214 8.35 -0.57 -2.11
N ARG A 215 9.55 -0.15 -2.51
CA ARG A 215 10.79 -0.43 -1.77
C ARG A 215 10.90 0.30 -0.43
N ASP A 216 10.09 1.33 -0.20
CA ASP A 216 10.08 2.12 1.02
C ASP A 216 9.12 1.53 2.08
N ILE A 217 8.48 0.38 1.78
CA ILE A 217 7.56 -0.34 2.68
C ILE A 217 8.36 -1.39 3.44
N GLU A 218 8.79 -1.06 4.66
CA GLU A 218 9.58 -1.96 5.50
C GLU A 218 8.76 -3.16 6.01
N GLU A 219 7.44 -3.00 6.16
CA GLU A 219 6.47 -4.01 6.58
C GLU A 219 6.43 -5.23 5.65
N LEU A 220 6.96 -5.11 4.43
CA LEU A 220 7.15 -6.26 3.54
C LEU A 220 8.07 -7.33 4.15
N ASN A 221 8.96 -6.95 5.06
CA ASN A 221 9.85 -7.89 5.75
C ASN A 221 9.12 -8.78 6.77
N ASP A 222 7.86 -8.51 7.10
CA ASP A 222 7.04 -9.43 7.90
C ASP A 222 6.81 -10.77 7.18
N TYR A 223 6.90 -10.78 5.85
CA TYR A 223 6.73 -11.96 5.00
C TYR A 223 8.07 -12.57 4.55
N THR A 224 9.18 -12.09 5.08
CA THR A 224 10.51 -12.57 4.69
C THR A 224 10.71 -14.05 4.99
N ILE A 225 11.64 -14.65 4.29
CA ILE A 225 12.06 -16.04 4.52
C ILE A 225 13.57 -16.14 4.66
N ASN A 226 14.04 -17.14 5.35
CA ASN A 226 15.46 -17.48 5.34
C ASN A 226 15.83 -17.97 3.93
N TYR A 227 16.74 -17.23 3.26
CA TYR A 227 17.17 -17.58 1.91
C TYR A 227 18.36 -18.56 1.95
N ASN A 228 18.09 -19.77 1.59
CA ASN A 228 19.08 -20.80 1.33
C ASN A 228 18.51 -21.81 0.33
N GLY A 229 19.39 -22.65 -0.25
CA GLY A 229 18.94 -23.56 -1.29
C GLY A 229 17.90 -24.59 -0.84
N ALA A 230 17.93 -25.02 0.42
CA ALA A 230 16.91 -25.93 0.96
C ALA A 230 15.54 -25.24 1.06
N THR A 231 15.51 -23.98 1.51
CA THR A 231 14.27 -23.20 1.55
C THR A 231 13.75 -22.95 0.13
N VAL A 232 14.58 -22.52 -0.81
CA VAL A 232 14.18 -22.32 -2.22
C VAL A 232 13.63 -23.62 -2.80
N GLN A 233 14.32 -24.75 -2.62
CA GLN A 233 13.84 -26.06 -3.06
C GLN A 233 12.48 -26.41 -2.45
N SER A 234 12.32 -26.19 -1.14
CA SER A 234 11.04 -26.41 -0.46
C SER A 234 9.92 -25.56 -1.05
N LYS A 235 10.18 -24.28 -1.31
CA LYS A 235 9.18 -23.36 -1.91
C LYS A 235 8.81 -23.72 -3.36
N ILE A 236 9.70 -24.32 -4.11
CA ILE A 236 9.42 -24.85 -5.45
C ILE A 236 8.51 -26.07 -5.38
N THR A 237 8.74 -26.96 -4.40
CA THR A 237 8.12 -28.29 -4.36
C THR A 237 6.89 -28.40 -3.45
N THR A 238 6.68 -27.45 -2.55
CA THR A 238 5.57 -27.52 -1.59
C THR A 238 4.23 -27.39 -2.29
N THR A 239 3.26 -28.19 -1.85
CA THR A 239 1.86 -28.09 -2.29
C THR A 239 1.08 -27.03 -1.51
N SER A 240 1.63 -26.57 -0.39
CA SER A 240 1.01 -25.55 0.44
C SER A 240 1.09 -24.19 -0.21
N ASP A 241 0.09 -23.38 0.04
CA ASP A 241 0.08 -21.98 -0.35
C ASP A 241 1.16 -21.21 0.45
N THR A 242 2.01 -20.45 -0.23
CA THR A 242 3.14 -19.73 0.39
C THR A 242 3.14 -18.27 -0.01
N ASP A 243 3.51 -17.39 0.93
CA ASP A 243 3.55 -15.95 0.66
C ASP A 243 4.68 -15.58 -0.30
N VAL A 244 5.85 -16.20 -0.11
CA VAL A 244 7.00 -16.08 -1.01
C VAL A 244 7.18 -17.38 -1.79
N ALA A 245 7.31 -17.30 -3.09
CA ALA A 245 7.49 -18.40 -4.02
C ALA A 245 8.69 -18.14 -4.95
N PHE A 246 9.13 -19.17 -5.67
CA PHE A 246 10.20 -19.08 -6.67
C PHE A 246 9.71 -19.67 -8.00
N PRO A 247 9.10 -18.83 -8.86
CA PRO A 247 8.73 -19.26 -10.20
C PRO A 247 9.94 -19.69 -11.03
N LEU A 248 9.79 -20.74 -11.82
CA LEU A 248 10.86 -21.21 -12.70
C LEU A 248 11.03 -20.26 -13.90
N ILE A 249 11.63 -19.11 -13.64
CA ILE A 249 11.98 -18.10 -14.65
C ILE A 249 13.48 -17.91 -14.63
N SER A 250 14.13 -18.31 -15.73
CA SER A 250 15.57 -18.11 -15.88
C SER A 250 15.89 -16.67 -16.23
N SER A 251 16.86 -16.12 -15.54
CA SER A 251 17.43 -14.82 -15.82
C SER A 251 18.94 -14.87 -16.13
N ASP A 252 19.48 -16.07 -16.25
CA ASP A 252 20.93 -16.28 -16.40
C ASP A 252 21.29 -17.02 -17.71
N ARG A 253 20.57 -18.09 -18.04
CA ARG A 253 20.81 -18.95 -19.20
C ARG A 253 19.53 -19.56 -19.74
N VAL A 254 19.55 -20.02 -20.97
CA VAL A 254 18.42 -20.74 -21.56
C VAL A 254 18.46 -22.19 -21.10
N TRP A 255 17.49 -22.62 -20.28
CA TRP A 255 17.36 -24.01 -19.91
C TRP A 255 16.88 -24.87 -21.09
N GLN A 256 17.48 -26.04 -21.26
CA GLN A 256 17.10 -27.05 -22.24
C GLN A 256 16.62 -28.31 -21.53
N TYR A 257 15.97 -29.21 -22.25
CA TYR A 257 15.43 -30.45 -21.69
C TYR A 257 15.55 -31.63 -22.65
N GLY A 258 16.20 -32.70 -22.23
CA GLY A 258 16.30 -33.97 -22.98
C GLY A 258 17.30 -33.97 -24.15
N GLY A 259 18.09 -32.91 -24.34
CA GLY A 259 19.06 -32.78 -25.43
C GLY A 259 20.49 -33.20 -25.07
N GLY A 260 20.81 -33.45 -23.81
CA GLY A 260 22.13 -33.85 -23.32
C GLY A 260 23.21 -32.76 -23.40
N GLY A 261 22.84 -31.52 -23.72
CA GLY A 261 23.75 -30.37 -23.77
C GLY A 261 24.03 -29.76 -22.40
N ALA A 262 24.98 -28.81 -22.34
CA ALA A 262 25.42 -28.11 -21.13
C ALA A 262 24.31 -27.30 -20.40
N GLN A 263 23.18 -27.09 -21.03
CA GLN A 263 22.02 -26.35 -20.49
C GLN A 263 20.84 -27.27 -20.15
N ASP A 264 21.03 -28.62 -20.23
CA ASP A 264 19.97 -29.60 -20.09
C ASP A 264 19.69 -29.91 -18.60
N ILE A 265 18.67 -29.30 -18.07
CA ILE A 265 18.25 -29.44 -16.66
C ILE A 265 17.69 -30.83 -16.32
N SER A 266 17.45 -31.69 -17.31
CA SER A 266 17.09 -33.09 -17.09
C SER A 266 18.31 -33.97 -16.69
N GLN A 267 19.52 -33.41 -16.74
CA GLN A 267 20.76 -34.08 -16.41
C GLN A 267 21.32 -33.60 -15.05
N ASN A 268 21.76 -34.55 -14.22
CA ASN A 268 22.35 -34.23 -12.90
C ASN A 268 23.58 -33.31 -12.99
N SER A 269 24.37 -33.41 -14.07
CA SER A 269 25.56 -32.56 -14.31
C SER A 269 25.24 -31.12 -14.73
N HIS A 270 24.02 -30.83 -15.21
CA HIS A 270 23.62 -29.53 -15.76
C HIS A 270 22.39 -28.96 -15.06
N HIS A 271 22.23 -29.29 -13.80
CA HIS A 271 21.14 -28.94 -12.93
C HIS A 271 20.86 -27.43 -12.87
N MET A 272 19.67 -27.10 -12.44
CA MET A 272 19.25 -25.73 -12.10
C MET A 272 19.83 -25.39 -10.74
N HIS A 273 20.39 -24.19 -10.58
CA HIS A 273 20.89 -23.71 -9.28
C HIS A 273 19.85 -22.84 -8.56
N TYR A 274 19.79 -22.93 -7.24
CA TYR A 274 18.85 -22.14 -6.42
C TYR A 274 19.04 -20.63 -6.60
N TYR A 275 20.26 -20.17 -6.84
CA TYR A 275 20.56 -18.74 -7.05
C TYR A 275 20.22 -18.22 -8.47
N GLU A 276 19.78 -19.08 -9.39
CA GLU A 276 19.26 -18.67 -10.69
C GLU A 276 17.83 -18.13 -10.59
N LEU A 277 17.14 -18.32 -9.44
CA LEU A 277 15.74 -18.01 -9.26
C LEU A 277 15.54 -16.76 -8.41
N PHE A 278 14.72 -15.84 -8.91
CA PHE A 278 14.25 -14.69 -8.17
C PHE A 278 12.94 -15.01 -7.41
N PRO A 279 12.74 -14.42 -6.23
CA PRO A 279 11.51 -14.62 -5.47
C PRO A 279 10.33 -13.94 -6.16
N ALA A 280 9.14 -14.39 -5.80
CA ALA A 280 7.87 -13.71 -6.06
C ALA A 280 7.10 -13.59 -4.75
N LEU A 281 6.45 -12.46 -4.53
CA LEU A 281 5.62 -12.21 -3.35
C LEU A 281 4.15 -12.11 -3.75
N LYS A 282 3.26 -12.68 -2.95
CA LYS A 282 1.82 -12.53 -3.16
C LYS A 282 1.40 -11.07 -3.18
N ILE A 283 0.54 -10.70 -4.12
CA ILE A 283 -0.02 -9.35 -4.18
C ILE A 283 -0.82 -9.03 -2.91
N ALA A 284 -1.54 -10.01 -2.36
CA ALA A 284 -2.25 -9.84 -1.11
C ALA A 284 -1.35 -9.39 0.05
N ARG A 285 -0.10 -9.90 0.12
CA ARG A 285 0.88 -9.50 1.14
C ARG A 285 1.43 -8.10 0.92
N ILE A 286 1.51 -7.67 -0.33
CA ILE A 286 1.87 -6.28 -0.64
C ILE A 286 0.75 -5.34 -0.17
N PHE A 287 -0.52 -5.73 -0.36
CA PHE A 287 -1.66 -4.97 0.15
C PHE A 287 -1.65 -4.90 1.69
N GLU A 288 -1.44 -6.02 2.39
CA GLU A 288 -1.34 -6.05 3.85
C GLU A 288 -0.18 -5.18 4.39
N ALA A 289 0.97 -5.20 3.72
CA ALA A 289 2.09 -4.32 4.08
C ALA A 289 1.74 -2.84 3.88
N ILE A 290 0.99 -2.50 2.83
CA ILE A 290 0.44 -1.15 2.62
C ILE A 290 -0.55 -0.79 3.74
N GLU A 291 -1.47 -1.71 4.10
CA GLU A 291 -2.40 -1.52 5.23
C GLU A 291 -1.66 -1.18 6.52
N ASN A 292 -0.65 -1.98 6.85
CA ASN A 292 0.13 -1.82 8.07
C ASN A 292 0.90 -0.49 8.09
N LYS A 293 1.54 -0.12 6.97
CA LYS A 293 2.33 1.12 6.88
C LYS A 293 1.47 2.37 7.02
N TYR A 294 0.31 2.41 6.35
CA TYR A 294 -0.49 3.63 6.25
C TYR A 294 -1.69 3.66 7.21
N GLY A 295 -1.88 2.62 8.02
CA GLY A 295 -3.02 2.52 8.95
C GLY A 295 -4.35 2.52 8.21
N VAL A 296 -4.46 1.75 7.14
CA VAL A 296 -5.69 1.58 6.36
C VAL A 296 -6.04 0.11 6.27
N SER A 297 -7.29 -0.21 5.94
CA SER A 297 -7.77 -1.57 5.74
C SER A 297 -8.48 -1.70 4.39
N PHE A 298 -8.14 -2.74 3.64
CA PHE A 298 -8.81 -3.08 2.39
C PHE A 298 -9.69 -4.32 2.59
N ASN A 299 -10.93 -4.22 2.18
CA ASN A 299 -11.89 -5.30 2.23
C ASN A 299 -12.64 -5.43 0.90
N GLY A 300 -13.46 -6.46 0.73
CA GLY A 300 -14.24 -6.70 -0.47
C GLY A 300 -14.17 -8.16 -0.94
N ASN A 301 -15.21 -8.63 -1.60
CA ASN A 301 -15.33 -10.03 -2.03
C ASN A 301 -14.24 -10.44 -3.03
N PHE A 302 -13.75 -9.51 -3.85
CA PHE A 302 -12.70 -9.80 -4.82
C PHE A 302 -11.39 -10.23 -4.16
N LEU A 303 -11.05 -9.65 -3.00
CA LEU A 303 -9.81 -9.93 -2.29
C LEU A 303 -9.72 -11.37 -1.74
N THR A 304 -10.86 -12.05 -1.62
CA THR A 304 -10.92 -13.45 -1.16
C THR A 304 -10.88 -14.47 -2.30
N GLN A 305 -11.01 -14.04 -3.54
CA GLN A 305 -11.04 -14.93 -4.71
C GLN A 305 -9.63 -15.39 -5.11
N SER A 306 -9.53 -16.62 -5.65
CA SER A 306 -8.25 -17.16 -6.13
C SER A 306 -7.60 -16.30 -7.24
N ARG A 307 -8.39 -15.51 -7.97
CA ARG A 307 -7.91 -14.52 -8.94
C ARG A 307 -7.09 -13.39 -8.31
N PHE A 308 -7.23 -13.16 -7.01
CA PHE A 308 -6.41 -12.24 -6.25
C PHE A 308 -5.41 -12.97 -5.34
N THR A 309 -5.88 -13.96 -4.56
CA THR A 309 -5.06 -14.61 -3.54
C THR A 309 -3.92 -15.48 -4.10
N LYS A 310 -4.02 -15.91 -5.37
CA LYS A 310 -2.98 -16.66 -6.09
C LYS A 310 -2.16 -15.80 -7.06
N ALA A 311 -2.33 -14.49 -7.02
CA ALA A 311 -1.53 -13.55 -7.80
C ALA A 311 -0.24 -13.20 -7.06
N TYR A 312 0.88 -13.23 -7.76
CA TYR A 312 2.22 -12.94 -7.27
C TYR A 312 2.90 -11.91 -8.15
N MET A 313 3.66 -11.02 -7.55
CA MET A 313 4.61 -10.16 -8.26
C MET A 313 5.99 -10.81 -8.23
N TRP A 314 6.59 -11.00 -9.41
CA TRP A 314 7.96 -11.49 -9.53
C TRP A 314 8.94 -10.35 -9.29
N LEU A 315 9.88 -10.56 -8.36
CA LEU A 315 10.69 -9.51 -7.76
C LEU A 315 12.10 -9.43 -8.40
N LYS A 316 12.20 -9.35 -9.72
CA LYS A 316 13.47 -9.12 -10.40
C LYS A 316 13.64 -7.64 -10.72
N ASN A 317 14.41 -6.92 -9.91
CA ASN A 317 14.73 -5.52 -10.11
C ASN A 317 16.22 -5.26 -10.41
N ARG A 318 17.03 -6.30 -10.56
CA ARG A 318 18.48 -6.25 -10.80
C ARG A 318 18.97 -7.43 -11.62
N ASP A 319 20.14 -7.30 -12.26
CA ASP A 319 20.69 -8.34 -13.13
C ASP A 319 21.22 -9.56 -12.39
N VAL A 320 21.76 -9.35 -11.21
CA VAL A 320 22.32 -10.42 -10.37
C VAL A 320 21.50 -10.57 -9.13
N PHE A 321 21.08 -11.81 -8.86
CA PHE A 321 20.41 -12.11 -7.61
C PHE A 321 21.41 -11.98 -6.45
N THR A 322 21.20 -11.01 -5.60
CA THR A 322 21.87 -10.88 -4.32
C THR A 322 20.83 -11.03 -3.23
N PRO A 323 20.79 -12.17 -2.51
CA PRO A 323 19.87 -12.33 -1.38
C PRO A 323 20.33 -11.36 -0.30
N LEU A 324 19.50 -10.41 0.08
CA LEU A 324 19.97 -9.38 0.98
C LEU A 324 18.96 -9.04 2.04
N SER A 325 19.32 -9.31 3.27
CA SER A 325 19.41 -8.26 4.23
C SER A 325 20.82 -7.67 4.12
N ALA A 326 21.03 -6.81 3.14
CA ALA A 326 22.31 -6.16 2.98
C ALA A 326 22.47 -5.10 4.05
N ARG A 327 23.20 -5.44 5.09
CA ARG A 327 23.65 -4.44 6.02
C ARG A 327 24.70 -3.57 5.32
N VAL A 328 24.51 -2.26 5.36
CA VAL A 328 25.57 -1.33 4.96
C VAL A 328 26.74 -1.55 5.91
N LEU A 329 27.85 -2.04 5.39
CA LEU A 329 29.04 -2.25 6.18
C LEU A 329 29.80 -0.95 6.38
N MET A 330 29.84 -0.12 5.36
CA MET A 330 30.46 1.21 5.42
C MET A 330 29.95 2.10 4.29
N GLN A 331 30.03 3.37 4.52
CA GLN A 331 29.90 4.43 3.51
C GLN A 331 31.21 5.22 3.46
N TYR A 332 31.68 5.52 2.26
CA TYR A 332 32.88 6.36 2.09
C TYR A 332 32.76 7.25 0.87
N THR A 333 33.45 8.39 0.91
CA THR A 333 33.53 9.32 -0.21
C THR A 333 35.02 9.59 -0.47
N PRO A 334 35.54 9.20 -1.64
CA PRO A 334 36.90 9.53 -2.01
C PRO A 334 37.07 11.05 -2.15
N ASP A 335 38.16 11.61 -1.60
CA ASP A 335 38.54 12.97 -1.88
C ASP A 335 39.43 13.00 -3.13
N MET A 336 39.11 13.88 -4.07
CA MET A 336 39.75 13.96 -5.38
C MET A 336 40.80 15.05 -5.52
N GLU A 337 41.04 15.85 -4.48
CA GLU A 337 42.06 16.91 -4.52
C GLU A 337 43.42 16.38 -4.05
N ASP A 338 44.28 16.03 -4.99
CA ASP A 338 45.75 15.75 -4.86
C ASP A 338 46.17 14.51 -4.01
N HIS A 339 45.31 13.90 -3.22
CA HIS A 339 45.65 12.74 -2.38
C HIS A 339 44.45 11.77 -2.37
N ASN A 340 44.69 10.46 -2.22
CA ASN A 340 43.65 9.44 -2.09
C ASN A 340 42.98 9.49 -0.69
N TYR A 341 42.29 10.56 -0.37
CA TYR A 341 41.55 10.71 0.89
C TYR A 341 40.22 9.97 0.81
N VAL A 342 39.84 9.35 1.90
CA VAL A 342 38.54 8.72 2.06
C VAL A 342 37.90 9.20 3.34
N THR A 343 36.75 9.84 3.26
CA THR A 343 35.91 10.11 4.42
C THR A 343 35.09 8.89 4.72
N LEU A 344 35.31 8.25 5.87
CA LEU A 344 34.56 7.11 6.35
C LEU A 344 33.44 7.61 7.27
N ASN A 345 32.20 7.22 6.98
CA ASN A 345 31.07 7.42 7.87
C ASN A 345 30.44 6.06 8.16
N ALA A 346 30.56 5.60 9.40
CA ALA A 346 30.08 4.29 9.83
C ALA A 346 29.08 4.44 10.98
N ASP A 347 27.81 4.59 10.66
CA ASP A 347 26.74 4.86 11.64
C ASP A 347 26.36 3.68 12.55
N SER A 348 26.93 2.48 12.37
CA SER A 348 26.44 1.29 13.08
C SER A 348 27.53 0.30 13.51
N PHE A 349 28.77 0.72 13.70
CA PHE A 349 29.85 -0.20 14.07
C PHE A 349 30.33 0.03 15.50
N ASN A 350 30.48 -1.06 16.26
CA ASN A 350 31.29 -1.05 17.47
C ASN A 350 32.77 -0.99 17.04
N ILE A 351 33.36 0.16 17.17
CA ILE A 351 34.79 0.39 16.95
C ILE A 351 35.53 -0.25 18.12
N ASN A 352 36.60 -1.02 17.80
CA ASN A 352 37.49 -1.48 18.86
C ASN A 352 38.27 -0.24 19.41
N PRO A 353 37.97 0.21 20.62
CA PRO A 353 38.54 1.46 21.13
C PRO A 353 40.07 1.40 21.34
N SER A 354 40.67 0.24 21.30
CA SER A 354 42.13 0.08 21.44
C SER A 354 42.95 0.52 20.23
N VAL A 355 42.31 0.83 19.12
CA VAL A 355 42.99 1.24 17.87
C VAL A 355 42.82 2.74 17.57
N ILE A 356 41.85 3.40 18.21
CA ILE A 356 41.50 4.81 17.93
C ILE A 356 41.28 5.53 19.26
N ASP A 357 42.35 5.89 19.92
CA ASP A 357 42.32 6.59 21.23
C ASP A 357 41.85 8.07 21.13
N GLU A 358 41.68 8.62 19.92
CA GLU A 358 41.34 10.02 19.71
C GLU A 358 40.01 10.28 18.93
N LEU A 359 39.34 9.24 18.45
CA LEU A 359 38.04 9.43 17.82
C LEU A 359 36.93 9.32 18.84
N THR A 360 36.50 10.45 19.35
CA THR A 360 35.38 10.56 20.29
C THR A 360 34.06 10.32 19.55
N SER A 361 33.35 9.29 19.95
CA SER A 361 32.00 8.91 19.62
C SER A 361 31.85 7.67 18.73
N ASN A 362 30.67 7.03 18.78
CA ASN A 362 30.31 5.78 18.15
C ASN A 362 30.28 5.81 16.59
N SER A 363 30.87 6.80 15.95
CA SER A 363 31.00 6.91 14.50
C SER A 363 32.45 7.22 14.14
N VAL A 364 33.04 6.47 13.19
CA VAL A 364 34.34 6.84 12.59
C VAL A 364 34.06 7.89 11.53
N THR A 365 34.25 9.13 11.88
CA THR A 365 34.29 10.25 10.94
C THR A 365 35.70 10.83 10.93
N GLY A 366 36.39 10.77 9.83
CA GLY A 366 37.71 11.31 9.70
C GLY A 366 38.20 11.33 8.25
N VAL A 367 39.21 12.12 7.96
CA VAL A 367 39.86 12.13 6.65
C VAL A 367 41.10 11.25 6.72
N TYR A 368 41.10 10.17 5.94
CA TYR A 368 42.15 9.16 5.95
C TYR A 368 42.79 9.05 4.57
N PHE A 369 44.10 8.97 4.52
CA PHE A 369 44.82 8.60 3.32
C PHE A 369 44.95 7.06 3.26
N ILE A 370 44.44 6.45 2.21
CA ILE A 370 44.51 5.00 2.01
C ILE A 370 45.55 4.70 0.91
N ALA A 371 46.68 4.11 1.28
CA ALA A 371 47.72 3.74 0.33
C ALA A 371 47.36 2.54 -0.55
N THR A 372 46.50 1.63 -0.02
CA THR A 372 45.92 0.52 -0.79
C THR A 372 44.44 0.39 -0.40
N ASN A 373 43.56 0.40 -1.34
CA ASN A 373 42.11 0.43 -1.12
C ASN A 373 41.56 -0.98 -0.86
N LEU A 374 42.14 -1.76 0.05
CA LEU A 374 41.72 -3.13 0.34
C LEU A 374 40.84 -3.17 1.58
N TYR A 375 39.60 -3.56 1.38
CA TYR A 375 38.65 -3.82 2.42
C TYR A 375 38.47 -5.32 2.62
N GLN A 376 38.55 -5.80 3.86
CA GLN A 376 38.42 -7.21 4.19
C GLN A 376 37.30 -7.47 5.19
N ILE A 377 36.54 -8.52 4.93
CA ILE A 377 35.51 -9.06 5.82
C ILE A 377 35.93 -10.48 6.19
N THR A 378 35.85 -10.81 7.46
CA THR A 378 36.15 -12.17 7.97
C THR A 378 34.89 -12.75 8.58
N PHE A 379 34.56 -13.98 8.24
CA PHE A 379 33.35 -14.68 8.67
C PHE A 379 33.67 -15.75 9.71
N SER A 380 32.76 -15.96 10.66
CA SER A 380 32.90 -17.02 11.70
C SER A 380 32.80 -18.46 11.13
N LEU A 381 32.19 -18.63 9.97
CA LEU A 381 32.00 -19.92 9.30
C LEU A 381 32.21 -19.74 7.80
N VAL A 382 32.51 -20.85 7.11
CA VAL A 382 32.51 -20.87 5.65
C VAL A 382 31.11 -20.57 5.14
N THR A 383 30.97 -19.51 4.35
CA THR A 383 29.71 -19.09 3.76
C THR A 383 29.91 -18.64 2.31
N ASN A 384 28.85 -18.75 1.52
CA ASN A 384 28.80 -18.03 0.27
C ASN A 384 28.47 -16.58 0.58
N TYR A 385 29.21 -15.68 -0.03
CA TYR A 385 29.02 -14.25 0.18
C TYR A 385 28.94 -13.47 -1.12
N VAL A 386 28.26 -12.34 -1.05
CA VAL A 386 28.26 -11.29 -2.06
C VAL A 386 28.55 -9.99 -1.36
N VAL A 387 29.60 -9.30 -1.77
CA VAL A 387 29.88 -7.92 -1.36
C VAL A 387 29.54 -7.02 -2.53
N SER A 388 28.56 -6.15 -2.35
CA SER A 388 28.08 -5.25 -3.40
C SER A 388 28.54 -3.83 -3.12
N VAL A 389 29.04 -3.16 -4.14
CA VAL A 389 29.50 -1.77 -4.05
C VAL A 389 28.60 -0.90 -4.92
N PHE A 390 28.08 0.16 -4.32
CA PHE A 390 27.25 1.17 -4.97
C PHE A 390 27.91 2.53 -4.92
N ASN A 391 27.71 3.37 -5.93
CA ASN A 391 28.13 4.77 -5.96
C ASN A 391 26.90 5.65 -6.18
N ASN A 392 26.62 6.58 -5.28
CA ASN A 392 25.41 7.42 -5.30
C ASN A 392 24.15 6.59 -5.54
N ASP A 393 24.03 5.47 -4.82
CA ASP A 393 22.96 4.46 -4.92
C ASP A 393 22.86 3.69 -6.26
N ALA A 394 23.81 3.94 -7.19
CA ALA A 394 23.92 3.14 -8.41
C ALA A 394 24.89 1.96 -8.21
N PHE A 395 24.50 0.78 -8.69
CA PHE A 395 25.34 -0.41 -8.61
C PHE A 395 26.64 -0.24 -9.41
N VAL A 396 27.77 -0.60 -8.80
CA VAL A 396 29.10 -0.52 -9.45
C VAL A 396 29.62 -1.94 -9.77
N PHE A 397 29.79 -2.80 -8.77
CA PHE A 397 30.23 -4.18 -8.95
C PHE A 397 29.93 -5.04 -7.72
N ASN A 398 30.01 -6.37 -7.91
CA ASN A 398 29.98 -7.36 -6.85
C ASN A 398 31.29 -8.14 -6.76
N VAL A 399 31.65 -8.52 -5.54
CA VAL A 399 32.63 -9.57 -5.26
C VAL A 399 31.88 -10.76 -4.67
N THR A 400 31.96 -11.91 -5.35
CA THR A 400 31.27 -13.14 -4.91
C THR A 400 32.30 -14.22 -4.59
N GLY A 401 32.03 -15.04 -3.60
CA GLY A 401 32.90 -16.13 -3.24
C GLY A 401 32.32 -17.06 -2.20
N THR A 402 33.09 -18.08 -1.87
CA THR A 402 32.83 -19.04 -0.78
C THR A 402 34.07 -19.12 0.09
N GLY A 403 33.92 -18.86 1.39
CA GLY A 403 35.05 -18.94 2.31
C GLY A 403 34.77 -18.31 3.65
N THR A 404 35.83 -18.12 4.42
CA THR A 404 35.82 -17.45 5.72
C THR A 404 36.26 -15.98 5.63
N SER A 405 36.58 -15.48 4.42
CA SER A 405 36.91 -14.07 4.21
C SER A 405 36.54 -13.58 2.81
N ALA A 406 36.21 -12.31 2.71
CA ALA A 406 36.02 -11.59 1.46
C ALA A 406 36.99 -10.41 1.40
N GLN A 407 37.54 -10.13 0.23
CA GLN A 407 38.39 -8.97 -0.01
C GLN A 407 37.82 -8.15 -1.15
N VAL A 408 37.76 -6.85 -0.96
CA VAL A 408 37.19 -5.90 -1.91
C VAL A 408 38.16 -4.76 -2.11
N PHE A 409 38.53 -4.49 -3.36
CA PHE A 409 39.25 -3.28 -3.72
C PHE A 409 38.26 -2.11 -3.85
N LEU A 410 38.42 -1.12 -2.99
CA LEU A 410 37.54 0.05 -3.00
C LEU A 410 37.85 0.96 -4.18
N PRO A 411 36.88 1.36 -4.96
CA PRO A 411 37.09 2.33 -6.03
C PRO A 411 37.56 3.70 -5.50
N ASN A 412 38.36 4.37 -6.28
CA ASN A 412 38.90 5.68 -5.98
C ASN A 412 38.46 6.73 -7.01
N THR A 413 37.17 6.72 -7.36
CA THR A 413 36.54 7.63 -8.30
C THR A 413 35.51 8.49 -7.58
N GLN A 414 35.10 9.60 -8.17
CA GLN A 414 34.17 10.54 -7.56
C GLN A 414 32.83 9.88 -7.18
N GLY A 415 32.31 10.20 -5.99
CA GLY A 415 30.99 9.80 -5.52
C GLY A 415 30.99 9.29 -4.08
N THR A 416 29.79 9.04 -3.56
CA THR A 416 29.60 8.42 -2.25
C THR A 416 29.34 6.92 -2.43
N TYR A 417 30.26 6.12 -1.92
CA TYR A 417 30.20 4.67 -2.01
C TYR A 417 29.56 4.05 -0.78
N LYS A 418 28.70 3.06 -1.03
CA LYS A 418 28.15 2.20 0.02
C LYS A 418 28.55 0.76 -0.26
N VAL A 419 29.05 0.07 0.76
CA VAL A 419 29.44 -1.36 0.68
C VAL A 419 28.43 -2.18 1.46
N TYR A 420 27.85 -3.15 0.81
CA TYR A 420 26.85 -4.07 1.36
C TYR A 420 27.40 -5.49 1.41
N LEU A 421 27.11 -6.22 2.48
CA LEU A 421 27.41 -7.65 2.63
C LEU A 421 26.12 -8.48 2.62
N SER A 422 26.18 -9.56 1.89
CA SER A 422 25.17 -10.59 1.85
C SER A 422 25.80 -11.96 2.01
N THR A 423 25.18 -12.81 2.79
CA THR A 423 25.64 -14.19 2.98
C THR A 423 24.47 -15.17 2.88
N THR A 424 24.76 -16.42 2.48
CA THR A 424 23.70 -17.46 2.40
C THR A 424 23.38 -18.08 3.76
N LEU A 425 24.19 -17.85 4.75
CA LEU A 425 23.99 -18.29 6.13
C LEU A 425 24.07 -17.08 7.05
N ALA A 426 23.33 -17.11 8.15
CA ALA A 426 23.54 -16.16 9.24
C ALA A 426 24.92 -16.43 9.86
N VAL A 427 25.85 -15.51 9.67
CA VAL A 427 27.23 -15.63 10.17
C VAL A 427 27.62 -14.36 10.92
N THR A 428 28.40 -14.53 11.96
CA THR A 428 29.10 -13.40 12.58
C THR A 428 30.25 -13.00 11.67
N TYR A 429 30.42 -11.73 11.43
CA TYR A 429 31.53 -11.18 10.66
C TYR A 429 32.26 -10.10 11.42
N THR A 430 33.51 -9.90 11.06
CA THR A 430 34.32 -8.74 11.40
C THR A 430 34.80 -8.11 10.11
N ASN A 431 34.90 -6.80 10.08
CA ASN A 431 35.34 -6.08 8.90
C ASN A 431 36.39 -5.01 9.24
N GLY A 432 37.22 -4.69 8.28
CA GLY A 432 38.27 -3.73 8.44
C GLY A 432 38.94 -3.34 7.13
N ILE A 433 39.63 -2.26 7.15
CA ILE A 433 40.49 -1.81 6.05
C ILE A 433 41.91 -2.27 6.33
N PHE A 434 42.45 -3.07 5.43
CA PHE A 434 43.82 -3.56 5.47
C PHE A 434 44.68 -2.72 4.53
N SER A 435 45.29 -1.67 5.04
CA SER A 435 46.32 -0.89 4.34
C SER A 435 47.03 0.09 5.24
N ASN A 436 48.10 0.68 4.78
CA ASN A 436 48.75 1.82 5.46
C ASN A 436 47.81 3.00 5.34
N ILE A 437 47.20 3.38 6.46
CA ILE A 437 46.27 4.50 6.55
C ILE A 437 46.98 5.62 7.32
N TYR A 438 46.92 6.79 6.75
CA TYR A 438 47.52 7.97 7.34
C TYR A 438 46.39 8.95 7.70
N GLU A 439 46.38 9.41 8.93
CA GLU A 439 45.55 10.51 9.36
C GLU A 439 46.33 11.83 9.21
N TYR A 440 45.66 12.84 8.70
CA TYR A 440 46.23 14.17 8.52
C TYR A 440 45.55 15.17 9.43
N ASP A 441 46.30 16.03 10.06
CA ASP A 441 45.78 17.16 10.81
C ASP A 441 45.34 18.30 9.87
N GLU A 442 44.76 19.36 10.43
CA GLU A 442 44.26 20.54 9.70
C GLU A 442 45.34 21.24 8.86
N ASN A 443 46.62 20.94 9.11
CA ASN A 443 47.76 21.49 8.42
C ASN A 443 48.42 20.52 7.42
N ASN A 444 47.77 19.41 7.13
CA ASN A 444 48.27 18.38 6.23
C ASN A 444 49.51 17.63 6.74
N ASN A 445 49.74 17.60 8.03
CA ASN A 445 50.83 16.83 8.65
C ASN A 445 50.32 15.44 9.03
N THR A 446 51.12 14.41 8.78
CA THR A 446 50.81 13.04 9.18
C THR A 446 50.83 12.93 10.70
N VAL A 447 49.68 12.67 11.33
CA VAL A 447 49.55 12.55 12.79
C VAL A 447 49.82 11.11 13.25
N THR A 448 49.29 10.12 12.55
CA THR A 448 49.43 8.71 12.91
C THR A 448 49.43 7.81 11.68
N THR A 449 50.29 6.81 11.64
CA THR A 449 50.23 5.74 10.63
C THR A 449 49.54 4.53 11.23
N ILE A 450 48.35 4.19 10.72
CA ILE A 450 47.57 3.02 11.14
C ILE A 450 47.59 1.97 10.03
N SER A 451 48.13 0.78 10.33
CA SER A 451 48.26 -0.30 9.35
C SER A 451 46.94 -1.10 9.11
N THR A 452 46.00 -0.95 10.03
CA THR A 452 44.69 -1.66 9.95
C THR A 452 43.66 -0.93 10.80
N ILE A 453 42.54 -0.56 10.21
CA ILE A 453 41.39 -0.06 10.96
C ILE A 453 40.31 -1.15 11.01
N GLY A 454 39.98 -1.62 12.22
CA GLY A 454 38.80 -2.45 12.44
C GLY A 454 37.54 -1.58 12.42
N LEU A 455 36.62 -1.86 11.51
CA LEU A 455 35.37 -1.11 11.37
C LEU A 455 34.20 -1.72 12.15
N GLY A 456 34.43 -2.86 12.79
CA GLY A 456 33.44 -3.47 13.68
C GLY A 456 33.08 -4.91 13.37
N SER A 457 32.01 -5.38 14.00
CA SER A 457 31.50 -6.74 13.84
C SER A 457 29.95 -6.73 13.80
N GLY A 458 29.39 -7.75 13.23
CA GLY A 458 27.94 -7.91 13.19
C GLY A 458 27.55 -9.35 12.86
N ILE A 459 26.25 -9.56 12.77
CA ILE A 459 25.66 -10.84 12.32
C ILE A 459 24.88 -10.54 11.06
N THR A 460 25.12 -11.32 9.99
CA THR A 460 24.30 -11.26 8.79
C THR A 460 23.00 -12.02 9.04
N SER A 461 21.90 -11.46 8.59
CA SER A 461 20.65 -12.21 8.52
C SER A 461 20.63 -13.07 7.27
N GLY A 462 20.22 -14.33 7.39
CA GLY A 462 19.97 -15.20 6.23
C GLY A 462 18.64 -14.89 5.53
N ASN A 463 17.87 -13.90 6.00
CA ASN A 463 16.56 -13.58 5.47
C ASN A 463 16.65 -12.70 4.23
N LEU A 464 15.67 -12.85 3.33
CA LEU A 464 15.48 -11.94 2.21
C LEU A 464 15.05 -10.57 2.72
N ASP A 465 15.67 -9.53 2.24
CA ASP A 465 15.19 -8.15 2.41
C ASP A 465 14.21 -7.82 1.27
N LEU A 466 12.95 -8.12 1.47
CA LEU A 466 11.92 -7.99 0.43
C LEU A 466 11.79 -6.57 -0.15
N PRO A 467 11.82 -5.48 0.65
CA PRO A 467 11.82 -4.12 0.10
C PRO A 467 12.91 -3.90 -0.96
N SER A 468 14.12 -4.42 -0.75
CA SER A 468 15.23 -4.23 -1.69
C SER A 468 15.02 -4.92 -3.05
N PHE A 469 14.12 -5.91 -3.13
CA PHE A 469 13.76 -6.60 -4.37
C PHE A 469 12.56 -5.97 -5.09
N MET A 470 11.84 -5.06 -4.43
CA MET A 470 10.69 -4.40 -5.06
C MET A 470 11.12 -3.58 -6.27
N PRO A 471 10.27 -3.53 -7.31
CA PRO A 471 10.52 -2.67 -8.46
C PRO A 471 10.50 -1.21 -8.06
N ASP A 472 11.17 -0.36 -8.85
CA ASP A 472 11.13 1.09 -8.70
C ASP A 472 9.78 1.63 -9.19
N MET A 473 8.76 1.48 -8.35
CA MET A 473 7.37 1.86 -8.63
C MET A 473 6.77 2.52 -7.40
N LYS A 474 6.01 3.60 -7.60
CA LYS A 474 5.25 4.24 -6.53
C LYS A 474 4.14 3.34 -6.03
N VAL A 475 3.83 3.45 -4.74
CA VAL A 475 2.70 2.73 -4.11
C VAL A 475 1.38 3.08 -4.80
N THR A 476 1.17 4.36 -5.12
CA THR A 476 -0.02 4.84 -5.84
C THR A 476 -0.15 4.18 -7.22
N ASP A 477 0.97 4.07 -7.97
CA ASP A 477 0.96 3.48 -9.31
C ASP A 477 0.67 1.97 -9.25
N PHE A 478 1.25 1.26 -8.29
CA PHE A 478 0.96 -0.14 -8.05
C PHE A 478 -0.52 -0.35 -7.73
N PHE A 479 -1.03 0.36 -6.72
CA PHE A 479 -2.41 0.24 -6.27
C PHE A 479 -3.41 0.53 -7.40
N THR A 480 -3.27 1.67 -8.07
CA THR A 480 -4.18 2.03 -9.18
C THR A 480 -4.07 1.08 -10.35
N SER A 481 -2.90 0.49 -10.60
CA SER A 481 -2.72 -0.49 -11.69
C SER A 481 -3.41 -1.82 -11.40
N ILE A 482 -3.43 -2.27 -10.15
CA ILE A 482 -4.22 -3.44 -9.75
C ILE A 482 -5.71 -3.15 -9.90
N LEU A 483 -6.18 -1.96 -9.49
CA LEU A 483 -7.58 -1.56 -9.71
C LEU A 483 -7.92 -1.56 -11.22
N LYS A 484 -7.06 -1.03 -12.06
CA LYS A 484 -7.24 -1.04 -13.53
C LYS A 484 -7.18 -2.43 -14.12
N MET A 485 -6.28 -3.29 -13.65
CA MET A 485 -6.15 -4.65 -14.16
C MET A 485 -7.46 -5.44 -14.01
N PHE A 486 -8.11 -5.31 -12.87
CA PHE A 486 -9.32 -6.06 -12.52
C PHE A 486 -10.59 -5.22 -12.56
N ASN A 487 -10.53 -4.00 -13.12
CA ASN A 487 -11.66 -3.05 -13.16
C ASN A 487 -12.37 -2.95 -11.80
N LEU A 488 -11.57 -2.74 -10.76
CA LEU A 488 -12.08 -2.57 -9.40
C LEU A 488 -12.42 -1.11 -9.17
N THR A 489 -13.45 -0.89 -8.40
CA THR A 489 -13.75 0.39 -7.79
C THR A 489 -13.37 0.35 -6.32
N ALA A 490 -12.83 1.47 -5.82
CA ALA A 490 -12.55 1.66 -4.42
C ALA A 490 -13.57 2.66 -3.85
N PHE A 491 -14.10 2.37 -2.68
CA PHE A 491 -14.94 3.31 -1.97
C PHE A 491 -14.74 3.20 -0.47
N SER A 492 -14.97 4.30 0.24
CA SER A 492 -14.82 4.36 1.68
C SER A 492 -15.88 5.29 2.27
N PHE A 493 -16.30 4.99 3.49
CA PHE A 493 -17.14 5.86 4.31
C PHE A 493 -16.35 6.58 5.40
N ASP A 494 -15.11 6.15 5.62
CA ASP A 494 -14.16 6.74 6.56
C ASP A 494 -12.75 6.80 5.92
N GLU A 495 -11.76 7.26 6.67
CA GLU A 495 -10.37 7.40 6.15
C GLU A 495 -9.52 6.15 6.32
N GLU A 496 -10.03 5.12 6.96
CA GLU A 496 -9.26 3.94 7.31
C GLU A 496 -9.71 2.69 6.56
N ASN A 497 -11.03 2.56 6.28
CA ASN A 497 -11.60 1.35 5.70
C ASN A 497 -12.01 1.57 4.24
N TYR A 498 -11.36 0.85 3.34
CA TYR A 498 -11.60 0.93 1.90
C TYR A 498 -12.13 -0.40 1.38
N THR A 499 -13.28 -0.36 0.73
CA THR A 499 -13.85 -1.55 0.06
C THR A 499 -13.44 -1.55 -1.41
N LEU A 500 -12.82 -2.66 -1.84
CA LEU A 500 -12.41 -2.89 -3.22
C LEU A 500 -13.34 -3.95 -3.83
N GLU A 501 -14.11 -3.55 -4.82
CA GLU A 501 -15.07 -4.46 -5.45
C GLU A 501 -14.98 -4.35 -6.98
N GLN A 502 -15.24 -5.43 -7.66
CA GLN A 502 -15.38 -5.43 -9.12
C GLN A 502 -16.53 -4.50 -9.52
N LEU A 503 -16.31 -3.59 -10.47
CA LEU A 503 -17.26 -2.53 -10.80
C LEU A 503 -18.67 -3.03 -11.11
N GLU A 504 -18.79 -4.15 -11.86
CA GLU A 504 -20.10 -4.73 -12.15
C GLU A 504 -20.79 -5.25 -10.88
N ASN A 505 -20.06 -5.99 -10.02
CA ASN A 505 -20.60 -6.49 -8.76
C ASN A 505 -21.00 -5.36 -7.82
N TRP A 506 -20.22 -4.29 -7.81
CA TRP A 506 -20.50 -3.11 -7.00
C TRP A 506 -21.83 -2.45 -7.40
N TYR A 507 -22.13 -2.34 -8.70
CA TYR A 507 -23.46 -1.89 -9.16
C TYR A 507 -24.58 -2.86 -8.77
N TYR A 508 -24.31 -4.18 -8.78
CA TYR A 508 -25.32 -5.16 -8.37
C TYR A 508 -25.66 -5.09 -6.88
N GLN A 509 -24.72 -4.64 -6.05
CA GLN A 509 -24.92 -4.46 -4.60
C GLN A 509 -25.72 -3.21 -4.26
N GLY A 510 -25.84 -2.24 -5.18
CA GLY A 510 -26.59 -1.01 -4.98
C GLY A 510 -28.10 -1.25 -4.93
N GLN A 511 -28.80 -0.39 -4.20
CA GLN A 511 -30.25 -0.43 -4.11
C GLN A 511 -30.89 0.07 -5.40
N ILE A 512 -32.11 -0.36 -5.69
CA ILE A 512 -32.92 0.19 -6.77
C ILE A 512 -33.90 1.17 -6.14
N LYS A 513 -33.80 2.46 -6.51
CA LYS A 513 -34.58 3.55 -5.94
C LYS A 513 -35.43 4.20 -7.04
N ASP A 514 -36.73 4.30 -6.84
CA ASP A 514 -37.63 4.98 -7.78
C ASP A 514 -37.77 6.46 -7.41
N TYR A 515 -37.25 7.32 -8.26
CA TYR A 515 -37.31 8.79 -8.10
C TYR A 515 -38.19 9.46 -9.15
N THR A 516 -39.14 8.72 -9.75
CA THR A 516 -40.04 9.24 -10.79
C THR A 516 -40.77 10.51 -10.37
N GLU A 517 -41.25 10.52 -9.13
CA GLU A 517 -42.02 11.67 -8.58
C GLU A 517 -41.12 12.82 -8.12
N ASN A 518 -39.84 12.58 -7.92
CA ASN A 518 -38.88 13.58 -7.45
C ASN A 518 -38.25 14.40 -8.59
N CYS A 519 -38.43 13.92 -9.85
CA CYS A 519 -37.82 14.55 -11.01
C CYS A 519 -38.46 15.91 -11.30
N ILE A 520 -37.65 16.91 -11.56
CA ILE A 520 -38.02 18.14 -12.20
C ILE A 520 -38.17 17.86 -13.69
N THR A 521 -39.20 18.40 -14.32
CA THR A 521 -39.76 17.93 -15.60
C THR A 521 -38.84 18.01 -16.82
N ASP A 522 -37.69 18.67 -16.74
CA ASP A 522 -36.81 18.89 -17.88
C ASP A 522 -35.69 17.86 -17.89
N PHE A 523 -35.61 17.08 -19.00
CA PHE A 523 -34.60 16.08 -19.23
C PHE A 523 -33.74 16.47 -20.44
N GLU A 524 -32.44 16.44 -20.25
CA GLU A 524 -31.47 16.56 -21.34
C GLU A 524 -30.87 15.18 -21.66
N TYR A 525 -30.91 14.79 -22.92
CA TYR A 525 -30.37 13.52 -23.40
C TYR A 525 -29.11 13.78 -24.21
N ASP A 526 -27.98 13.39 -23.66
CA ASP A 526 -26.69 13.50 -24.33
C ASP A 526 -26.27 12.16 -24.96
N ARG A 527 -25.55 12.28 -26.04
CA ARG A 527 -24.87 11.14 -26.64
C ARG A 527 -23.64 10.81 -25.85
N ILE A 528 -23.50 9.57 -25.39
CA ILE A 528 -22.22 9.05 -24.90
C ILE A 528 -21.26 9.02 -26.09
N LYS A 529 -20.09 9.66 -25.96
CA LYS A 529 -19.07 9.67 -27.01
C LYS A 529 -18.30 8.35 -26.96
N PRO A 530 -18.57 7.40 -27.86
CA PRO A 530 -17.86 6.12 -27.82
C PRO A 530 -16.44 6.28 -28.36
N TYR A 531 -15.55 5.41 -27.92
CA TYR A 531 -14.29 5.16 -28.58
C TYR A 531 -14.50 4.27 -29.80
N LYS A 532 -13.69 4.49 -30.84
CA LYS A 532 -13.63 3.59 -32.01
C LYS A 532 -12.94 2.29 -31.63
N LYS A 533 -11.88 2.42 -30.85
CA LYS A 533 -11.03 1.32 -30.43
C LYS A 533 -10.51 1.55 -29.00
N ILE A 534 -10.49 0.51 -28.20
CA ILE A 534 -9.83 0.50 -26.89
C ILE A 534 -8.70 -0.54 -26.94
N ASN A 535 -7.48 -0.07 -26.73
CA ASN A 535 -6.31 -0.91 -26.60
C ASN A 535 -6.08 -1.23 -25.11
N PHE A 536 -5.99 -2.50 -24.78
CA PHE A 536 -5.61 -3.00 -23.47
C PHE A 536 -4.21 -3.57 -23.57
N GLU A 537 -3.25 -2.94 -22.91
CA GLU A 537 -1.84 -3.18 -23.16
C GLU A 537 -1.04 -3.38 -21.89
N TYR A 538 -0.11 -4.33 -21.94
CA TYR A 538 1.04 -4.43 -21.05
C TYR A 538 2.19 -3.59 -21.60
N GLN A 539 3.22 -3.34 -20.77
CA GLN A 539 4.49 -2.83 -21.27
C GLN A 539 5.13 -3.84 -22.19
N LYS A 540 5.87 -3.34 -23.17
CA LYS A 540 6.61 -4.18 -24.11
C LYS A 540 7.59 -5.07 -23.35
N SER A 541 7.57 -6.38 -23.62
CA SER A 541 8.54 -7.33 -23.09
C SER A 541 9.70 -7.52 -24.06
N ASP A 542 10.93 -7.47 -23.55
CA ASP A 542 12.12 -7.79 -24.30
C ASP A 542 12.53 -9.27 -24.22
N SER A 543 11.76 -10.11 -23.50
CA SER A 543 11.98 -11.56 -23.47
C SER A 543 11.98 -12.14 -24.89
N PHE A 544 12.98 -12.98 -25.20
CA PHE A 544 13.14 -13.54 -26.53
C PHE A 544 11.91 -14.33 -27.00
N LEU A 545 11.18 -14.98 -26.09
CA LEU A 545 9.94 -15.67 -26.40
C LEU A 545 8.83 -14.70 -26.80
N ASN A 546 8.71 -13.60 -26.08
CA ASN A 546 7.74 -12.55 -26.40
C ASN A 546 8.08 -11.87 -27.71
N ARG A 547 9.38 -11.63 -27.99
CA ARG A 547 9.81 -11.06 -29.30
C ARG A 547 9.56 -12.02 -30.45
N ALA A 548 9.83 -13.31 -30.27
CA ALA A 548 9.49 -14.32 -31.27
C ALA A 548 7.97 -14.41 -31.51
N TYR A 549 7.17 -14.27 -30.45
CA TYR A 549 5.71 -14.20 -30.59
C TYR A 549 5.29 -12.97 -31.40
N TYR A 550 5.84 -11.80 -31.10
CA TYR A 550 5.57 -10.56 -31.81
C TYR A 550 5.95 -10.65 -33.29
N ASP A 551 7.14 -11.19 -33.59
CA ASP A 551 7.63 -11.34 -34.97
C ASP A 551 6.69 -12.24 -35.81
N ASN A 552 6.06 -13.22 -35.18
CA ASN A 552 5.14 -14.14 -35.85
C ASN A 552 3.70 -13.62 -35.96
N ASN A 553 3.23 -12.85 -34.96
CA ASN A 553 1.81 -12.48 -34.85
C ASN A 553 1.55 -10.98 -35.02
N SER A 554 2.59 -10.14 -35.12
CA SER A 554 2.51 -8.67 -35.18
C SER A 554 1.67 -8.06 -34.05
N LYS A 555 1.68 -8.71 -32.88
CA LYS A 555 0.91 -8.37 -31.69
C LYS A 555 1.73 -8.73 -30.46
N GLU A 556 1.76 -7.86 -29.44
CA GLU A 556 2.34 -8.21 -28.15
C GLU A 556 1.51 -9.30 -27.46
N TYR A 557 2.19 -10.25 -26.82
CA TYR A 557 1.54 -11.35 -26.12
C TYR A 557 0.65 -10.84 -25.00
N GLY A 558 -0.60 -11.29 -24.98
CA GLY A 558 -1.59 -10.95 -23.98
C GLY A 558 -2.34 -9.63 -24.20
N ASN A 559 -1.93 -8.78 -25.14
CA ASN A 559 -2.63 -7.52 -25.44
C ASN A 559 -3.93 -7.75 -26.20
N LEU A 560 -4.86 -6.79 -26.10
CA LEU A 560 -6.11 -6.80 -26.83
C LEU A 560 -6.38 -5.42 -27.46
N ASN A 561 -6.71 -5.45 -28.75
CA ASN A 561 -7.28 -4.29 -29.46
C ASN A 561 -8.77 -4.57 -29.69
N TYR A 562 -9.60 -3.98 -28.86
CA TYR A 562 -11.06 -4.16 -28.99
C TYR A 562 -11.65 -3.03 -29.81
N GLN A 563 -12.30 -3.38 -30.92
CA GLN A 563 -12.91 -2.43 -31.84
C GLN A 563 -14.43 -2.42 -31.68
N PHE A 564 -14.97 -1.20 -31.63
CA PHE A 564 -16.40 -0.96 -31.69
C PHE A 564 -16.79 -0.54 -33.11
N ASN A 565 -18.03 -0.80 -33.48
CA ASN A 565 -18.55 -0.31 -34.76
C ASN A 565 -19.03 1.15 -34.64
N ASN A 566 -18.12 2.03 -34.23
CA ASN A 566 -18.38 3.44 -33.94
C ASN A 566 -17.30 4.31 -34.58
N ASP A 567 -17.66 5.55 -34.89
CA ASP A 567 -16.70 6.62 -35.16
C ASP A 567 -16.28 7.25 -33.84
N GLY A 568 -14.98 7.47 -33.66
CA GLY A 568 -14.46 8.05 -32.42
C GLY A 568 -12.93 8.02 -32.38
N ALA A 569 -12.38 8.42 -31.25
CA ALA A 569 -10.94 8.33 -30.98
C ALA A 569 -10.55 6.92 -30.52
N ASP A 570 -9.30 6.60 -30.63
CA ASP A 570 -8.71 5.44 -29.96
C ASP A 570 -8.41 5.80 -28.49
N TYR A 571 -8.56 4.82 -27.60
CA TYR A 571 -8.21 4.93 -26.19
C TYR A 571 -7.28 3.80 -25.80
N THR A 572 -6.34 4.04 -24.90
CA THR A 572 -5.41 3.01 -24.43
C THR A 572 -5.43 2.92 -22.91
N ILE A 573 -5.66 1.72 -22.42
CA ILE A 573 -5.45 1.32 -21.02
C ILE A 573 -4.15 0.54 -20.98
N GLN A 574 -3.07 1.20 -20.55
CA GLN A 574 -1.77 0.59 -20.42
C GLN A 574 -1.45 0.34 -18.94
N LEU A 575 -1.08 -0.90 -18.63
CA LEU A 575 -0.56 -1.26 -17.31
C LEU A 575 0.96 -1.02 -17.27
N PRO A 576 1.54 -0.68 -16.12
CA PRO A 576 2.99 -0.54 -15.95
C PRO A 576 3.70 -1.91 -15.84
N PHE A 577 2.97 -2.98 -15.97
CA PHE A 577 3.44 -4.37 -15.87
C PHE A 577 3.88 -4.90 -17.24
N GLU A 578 4.86 -5.78 -17.22
CA GLU A 578 5.28 -6.57 -18.38
C GLU A 578 4.63 -7.95 -18.31
N ASN A 579 4.27 -8.51 -19.44
CA ASN A 579 3.74 -9.87 -19.52
C ASN A 579 4.81 -10.79 -20.12
N ILE A 580 4.95 -12.02 -19.59
CA ILE A 580 5.97 -12.97 -19.99
C ILE A 580 5.35 -14.24 -20.55
N LEU A 581 5.83 -14.69 -21.72
CA LEU A 581 5.44 -15.96 -22.30
C LEU A 581 6.29 -17.10 -21.73
N PHE A 582 5.62 -18.15 -21.29
CA PHE A 582 6.28 -19.38 -20.80
C PHE A 582 6.46 -20.41 -21.92
N ASN A 583 7.46 -21.24 -21.76
CA ASN A 583 7.71 -22.41 -22.60
C ASN A 583 7.48 -23.69 -21.82
N LYS A 584 6.64 -24.58 -22.32
CA LYS A 584 6.46 -25.93 -21.78
C LYS A 584 7.30 -26.91 -22.61
N PHE A 585 8.18 -27.67 -21.95
CA PHE A 585 8.98 -28.67 -22.67
C PHE A 585 8.10 -29.80 -23.17
N THR A 586 8.28 -30.16 -24.44
CA THR A 586 7.49 -31.19 -25.14
C THR A 586 7.54 -32.53 -24.40
N GLY A 587 6.40 -33.17 -24.18
CA GLY A 587 6.28 -34.46 -23.50
C GLY A 587 6.43 -34.39 -21.99
N THR A 588 6.46 -33.18 -21.40
CA THR A 588 6.56 -32.97 -19.96
C THR A 588 5.45 -32.07 -19.43
N ASN A 589 5.33 -31.97 -18.11
CA ASN A 589 4.54 -30.93 -17.44
C ASN A 589 5.41 -29.75 -16.97
N LEU A 590 6.69 -29.71 -17.34
CA LEU A 590 7.61 -28.66 -16.91
C LEU A 590 7.46 -27.41 -17.79
N GLN A 591 7.07 -26.31 -17.18
CA GLN A 591 6.92 -25.00 -17.80
C GLN A 591 7.95 -24.02 -17.19
N VAL A 592 8.63 -23.27 -18.04
CA VAL A 592 9.68 -22.31 -17.63
C VAL A 592 9.49 -20.97 -18.36
N GLY A 593 9.88 -19.89 -17.71
CA GLY A 593 9.94 -18.57 -18.30
C GLY A 593 11.38 -18.09 -18.49
N TYR A 594 11.58 -17.01 -19.26
CA TYR A 594 12.91 -16.45 -19.51
C TYR A 594 12.88 -14.92 -19.45
N SER A 595 13.72 -14.34 -18.59
CA SER A 595 14.02 -12.92 -18.57
C SER A 595 15.37 -12.66 -19.28
N LEU A 596 15.45 -13.08 -20.54
CA LEU A 596 16.60 -12.95 -21.42
C LEU A 596 16.12 -12.33 -22.74
N ASN A 597 16.88 -11.39 -23.31
CA ASN A 597 16.53 -10.76 -24.57
C ASN A 597 16.83 -11.66 -25.78
N GLN A 598 16.57 -11.19 -27.00
CA GLN A 598 16.80 -11.96 -28.24
C GLN A 598 18.27 -12.37 -28.45
N GLN A 599 19.22 -11.71 -27.85
CA GLN A 599 20.65 -12.07 -27.84
C GLN A 599 21.01 -12.95 -26.63
N PHE A 600 20.03 -13.43 -25.87
CA PHE A 600 20.17 -14.18 -24.63
C PHE A 600 20.95 -13.44 -23.51
N ASN A 601 21.00 -12.11 -23.59
CA ASN A 601 21.53 -11.29 -22.52
C ASN A 601 20.47 -11.03 -21.45
N LYS A 602 20.93 -10.88 -20.20
CA LYS A 602 20.10 -10.50 -19.05
C LYS A 602 19.50 -9.12 -19.29
N TYR A 603 18.26 -8.92 -18.84
CA TYR A 603 17.65 -7.60 -18.75
C TYR A 603 16.79 -7.51 -17.50
N ILE A 604 16.53 -6.29 -17.06
CA ILE A 604 15.63 -6.01 -15.93
C ILE A 604 14.24 -5.74 -16.52
N PRO A 605 13.26 -6.63 -16.32
CA PRO A 605 11.91 -6.44 -16.83
C PRO A 605 11.17 -5.36 -16.02
N LYS A 606 10.08 -4.84 -16.58
CA LYS A 606 9.07 -4.18 -15.77
C LYS A 606 8.42 -5.20 -14.82
N PRO A 607 7.75 -4.77 -13.73
CA PRO A 607 7.13 -5.72 -12.80
C PRO A 607 6.24 -6.72 -13.54
N ILE A 608 6.34 -7.99 -13.19
CA ILE A 608 5.57 -9.08 -13.81
C ILE A 608 4.63 -9.66 -12.77
N ILE A 609 3.35 -9.74 -13.11
CA ILE A 609 2.32 -10.41 -12.31
C ILE A 609 2.12 -11.82 -12.87
N LEU A 610 2.06 -12.80 -11.97
CA LEU A 610 1.92 -14.21 -12.30
C LEU A 610 0.86 -14.84 -11.41
N TYR A 611 0.23 -15.90 -11.89
CA TYR A 611 -0.59 -16.78 -11.07
C TYR A 611 0.18 -18.05 -10.69
N GLN A 612 -0.04 -18.50 -9.46
CA GLN A 612 0.22 -19.89 -9.08
C GLN A 612 -0.96 -20.74 -9.57
N TYR A 613 -0.71 -21.56 -10.57
CA TYR A 613 -1.75 -22.35 -11.23
C TYR A 613 -2.09 -23.64 -10.48
N GLU A 614 -1.11 -24.53 -10.34
CA GLU A 614 -1.25 -25.81 -9.64
C GLU A 614 0.12 -26.38 -9.27
N ASN A 615 0.14 -27.43 -8.48
CA ASN A 615 1.34 -28.28 -8.32
C ASN A 615 1.28 -29.42 -9.34
N ALA A 616 2.36 -29.63 -10.06
CA ALA A 616 2.42 -30.64 -11.12
C ALA A 616 3.62 -31.55 -11.01
N SER A 617 3.47 -32.76 -11.50
CA SER A 617 4.58 -33.69 -11.65
C SER A 617 5.57 -33.20 -12.71
N CYS A 618 6.86 -33.36 -12.42
CA CYS A 618 7.95 -32.95 -13.30
C CYS A 618 9.13 -33.89 -13.16
N SER A 619 10.21 -33.64 -13.89
CA SER A 619 11.48 -34.37 -13.75
C SER A 619 12.60 -33.41 -14.14
N PHE A 620 13.32 -32.85 -13.18
CA PHE A 620 14.51 -32.05 -13.43
C PHE A 620 15.44 -32.11 -12.22
N TYR A 621 16.70 -31.72 -12.41
CA TYR A 621 17.68 -31.67 -11.34
C TYR A 621 17.89 -30.25 -10.83
N PHE A 622 17.97 -30.13 -9.53
CA PHE A 622 18.09 -28.86 -8.80
C PHE A 622 19.20 -28.95 -7.76
N ASN A 623 20.13 -28.01 -7.80
CA ASN A 623 21.20 -27.91 -6.81
C ASN A 623 20.82 -26.84 -5.77
N ASN A 624 20.76 -27.26 -4.52
CA ASN A 624 20.44 -26.42 -3.37
C ASN A 624 21.69 -25.83 -2.68
N GLY A 625 22.85 -25.87 -3.34
CA GLY A 625 24.11 -25.39 -2.78
C GLY A 625 24.88 -26.44 -1.96
N SER A 626 24.21 -27.52 -1.50
CA SER A 626 24.83 -28.61 -0.77
C SER A 626 24.75 -29.93 -1.54
N THR A 627 23.62 -30.20 -2.16
CA THR A 627 23.32 -31.41 -2.90
C THR A 627 22.56 -31.10 -4.17
N THR A 628 22.72 -31.93 -5.19
CA THR A 628 21.86 -31.93 -6.37
C THR A 628 20.76 -32.95 -6.18
N ASN A 629 19.51 -32.48 -6.24
CA ASN A 629 18.34 -33.28 -5.99
C ASN A 629 17.51 -33.46 -7.26
N HIS A 630 16.91 -34.61 -7.43
CA HIS A 630 15.93 -34.85 -8.47
C HIS A 630 14.55 -34.35 -8.01
N ILE A 631 14.00 -33.38 -8.71
CA ILE A 631 12.70 -32.79 -8.41
C ILE A 631 11.61 -33.49 -9.22
N THR A 632 10.57 -33.95 -8.54
CA THR A 632 9.46 -34.72 -9.13
C THR A 632 8.13 -34.00 -9.11
N ASN A 633 8.01 -32.92 -8.31
CA ASN A 633 6.86 -32.05 -8.25
C ASN A 633 7.31 -30.59 -8.13
N TYR A 634 6.54 -29.68 -8.71
CA TYR A 634 6.83 -28.24 -8.59
C TYR A 634 5.55 -27.41 -8.69
N ASN A 635 5.61 -26.19 -8.21
CA ASN A 635 4.53 -25.20 -8.37
C ASN A 635 4.61 -24.57 -9.77
N VAL A 636 3.58 -24.76 -10.54
CA VAL A 636 3.44 -24.16 -11.87
C VAL A 636 3.03 -22.70 -11.73
N PHE A 637 3.81 -21.81 -12.29
CA PHE A 637 3.50 -20.40 -12.41
C PHE A 637 3.31 -20.02 -13.88
N GLY A 638 2.40 -19.08 -14.14
CA GLY A 638 2.10 -18.61 -15.47
C GLY A 638 1.02 -17.55 -15.45
N GLN A 639 0.33 -17.39 -16.57
CA GLN A 639 -0.72 -16.40 -16.74
C GLN A 639 -2.10 -16.88 -16.27
N ASP A 640 -2.23 -18.15 -15.93
CA ASP A 640 -3.53 -18.80 -15.75
C ASP A 640 -3.79 -19.13 -14.30
N VAL A 641 -5.06 -19.11 -13.89
CA VAL A 641 -5.53 -19.52 -12.56
C VAL A 641 -6.85 -20.28 -12.70
N LYS A 642 -7.10 -21.19 -11.76
CA LYS A 642 -8.40 -21.86 -11.59
C LYS A 642 -9.22 -21.09 -10.56
N TYR A 643 -10.41 -20.66 -10.96
CA TYR A 643 -11.38 -20.05 -10.08
C TYR A 643 -12.74 -20.71 -10.32
N GLU A 644 -13.34 -21.21 -9.26
CA GLU A 644 -14.51 -22.11 -9.36
C GLU A 644 -14.20 -23.30 -10.28
N ASN A 645 -15.03 -23.55 -11.30
CA ASN A 645 -14.84 -24.62 -12.27
C ASN A 645 -14.21 -24.13 -13.58
N ASN A 646 -13.78 -22.87 -13.63
CA ASN A 646 -13.28 -22.23 -14.84
C ASN A 646 -11.80 -21.91 -14.75
N GLN A 647 -11.19 -21.77 -15.91
CA GLN A 647 -9.83 -21.28 -16.06
C GLN A 647 -9.86 -19.83 -16.51
N HIS A 648 -9.13 -18.97 -15.83
CA HIS A 648 -9.00 -17.53 -16.08
C HIS A 648 -7.55 -17.20 -16.36
N THR A 649 -7.31 -16.11 -17.08
CA THR A 649 -5.96 -15.69 -17.45
C THR A 649 -5.73 -14.20 -17.19
N LEU A 650 -4.47 -13.83 -16.91
CA LEU A 650 -4.02 -12.42 -16.87
C LEU A 650 -3.92 -11.78 -18.26
N ASN A 651 -4.10 -12.53 -19.34
CA ASN A 651 -4.09 -11.95 -20.67
C ASN A 651 -5.36 -11.14 -20.94
N TRP A 652 -5.23 -9.98 -21.57
CA TRP A 652 -6.37 -9.19 -22.06
C TRP A 652 -7.10 -9.86 -23.22
N GLY A 653 -6.33 -10.40 -24.16
CA GLY A 653 -6.84 -11.14 -25.31
C GLY A 653 -6.85 -12.64 -25.10
N ILE A 654 -7.57 -13.32 -25.97
CA ILE A 654 -7.60 -14.78 -25.97
C ILE A 654 -6.25 -15.28 -26.50
N GLU A 655 -5.58 -16.09 -25.67
CA GLU A 655 -4.30 -16.72 -25.97
C GLU A 655 -4.37 -18.21 -25.67
N TYR A 656 -3.44 -18.97 -26.27
CA TYR A 656 -3.23 -20.35 -25.89
C TYR A 656 -2.48 -20.41 -24.56
N SER A 657 -2.98 -21.17 -23.62
CA SER A 657 -2.22 -21.52 -22.41
C SER A 657 -1.00 -22.33 -22.82
N SER A 658 0.19 -21.86 -22.45
CA SER A 658 1.44 -22.59 -22.68
C SER A 658 1.49 -23.90 -21.89
N TYR A 659 0.74 -24.00 -20.79
CA TYR A 659 0.72 -25.16 -19.92
C TYR A 659 -0.21 -26.27 -20.38
N ASN A 660 -1.50 -25.98 -20.61
CA ASN A 660 -2.49 -27.01 -20.97
C ASN A 660 -2.83 -27.07 -22.45
N LEU A 661 -2.24 -26.16 -23.25
CA LEU A 661 -2.43 -26.07 -24.71
C LEU A 661 -3.89 -25.86 -25.11
N GLN A 662 -4.68 -25.20 -24.28
CA GLN A 662 -6.07 -24.83 -24.54
C GLN A 662 -6.20 -23.30 -24.65
N THR A 663 -7.20 -22.89 -25.38
CA THR A 663 -7.58 -21.48 -25.47
C THR A 663 -8.34 -21.08 -24.20
N ILE A 664 -7.95 -19.97 -23.58
CA ILE A 664 -8.62 -19.45 -22.40
C ILE A 664 -9.50 -18.27 -22.79
N ASN A 665 -10.80 -18.44 -22.60
CA ASN A 665 -11.79 -17.43 -22.96
C ASN A 665 -12.09 -16.43 -21.83
N ASN A 666 -11.83 -16.81 -20.56
CA ASN A 666 -12.01 -15.94 -19.42
C ASN A 666 -10.75 -15.06 -19.24
N THR A 667 -10.68 -14.04 -20.06
CA THR A 667 -9.59 -13.06 -20.09
C THR A 667 -9.90 -11.87 -19.19
N LEU A 668 -8.91 -11.04 -18.87
CA LEU A 668 -9.13 -9.83 -18.10
C LEU A 668 -10.21 -8.93 -18.74
N PHE A 669 -10.17 -8.79 -20.06
CA PHE A 669 -11.20 -8.04 -20.76
C PHE A 669 -12.58 -8.65 -20.60
N LYS A 670 -12.70 -9.97 -20.82
CA LYS A 670 -13.99 -10.66 -20.77
C LYS A 670 -14.61 -10.65 -19.39
N ASP A 671 -13.79 -10.87 -18.36
CA ASP A 671 -14.27 -11.02 -16.98
C ASP A 671 -14.57 -9.67 -16.31
N TYR A 672 -13.88 -8.59 -16.72
CA TYR A 672 -13.91 -7.34 -15.96
C TYR A 672 -14.39 -6.12 -16.74
N TYR A 673 -14.25 -6.09 -18.05
CA TYR A 673 -14.56 -4.91 -18.87
C TYR A 673 -15.70 -5.09 -19.86
N PHE A 674 -15.90 -6.31 -20.35
CA PHE A 674 -16.81 -6.57 -21.47
C PHE A 674 -18.25 -6.12 -21.18
N ASP A 675 -18.83 -6.53 -20.06
CA ASP A 675 -20.22 -6.22 -19.72
C ASP A 675 -20.42 -4.72 -19.45
N TYR A 676 -19.46 -4.10 -18.76
CA TYR A 676 -19.47 -2.66 -18.53
C TYR A 676 -19.43 -1.88 -19.85
N LEU A 677 -18.50 -2.19 -20.73
CA LEU A 677 -18.37 -1.50 -22.01
C LEU A 677 -19.55 -1.74 -22.94
N ASN A 678 -20.11 -2.94 -22.93
CA ASN A 678 -21.31 -3.23 -23.70
C ASN A 678 -22.54 -2.46 -23.21
N ASN A 679 -22.68 -2.29 -21.91
CA ASN A 679 -23.74 -1.43 -21.36
C ASN A 679 -23.51 0.03 -21.76
N LEU A 680 -22.28 0.51 -21.56
CA LEU A 680 -21.90 1.91 -21.79
C LEU A 680 -22.05 2.33 -23.26
N TYR A 681 -21.54 1.50 -24.20
CA TYR A 681 -21.53 1.80 -25.63
C TYR A 681 -22.66 1.10 -26.41
N SER A 682 -23.67 0.59 -25.72
CA SER A 682 -24.88 0.13 -26.38
C SER A 682 -25.47 1.23 -27.25
N ILE A 683 -25.93 0.88 -28.45
CA ILE A 683 -26.60 1.83 -29.36
C ILE A 683 -27.83 2.52 -28.72
N LYS A 684 -28.41 1.89 -27.71
CA LYS A 684 -29.53 2.42 -26.93
C LYS A 684 -29.07 3.29 -25.74
N SER A 685 -27.80 3.28 -25.41
CA SER A 685 -27.29 4.00 -24.23
C SER A 685 -27.34 5.51 -24.43
N ARG A 686 -27.79 6.20 -23.41
CA ARG A 686 -27.86 7.67 -23.35
C ARG A 686 -27.36 8.12 -21.99
N MET A 687 -26.69 9.25 -21.96
CA MET A 687 -26.49 10.01 -20.73
C MET A 687 -27.71 10.92 -20.56
N VAL A 688 -28.32 10.86 -19.42
CA VAL A 688 -29.51 11.64 -19.07
C VAL A 688 -29.12 12.61 -17.96
N LYS A 689 -29.29 13.88 -18.23
CA LYS A 689 -29.15 14.92 -17.20
C LYS A 689 -30.53 15.30 -16.72
N VAL A 690 -30.72 15.24 -15.43
CA VAL A 690 -31.99 15.52 -14.77
C VAL A 690 -31.76 16.16 -13.42
N SER A 691 -32.56 17.15 -13.09
CA SER A 691 -32.64 17.73 -11.75
C SER A 691 -33.72 17.01 -10.95
N MET A 692 -33.43 16.70 -9.69
CA MET A 692 -34.35 16.07 -8.76
C MET A 692 -34.37 16.85 -7.44
N ARG A 693 -35.52 16.86 -6.77
CA ARG A 693 -35.63 17.29 -5.38
C ARG A 693 -35.85 16.09 -4.50
N LEU A 694 -34.77 15.62 -3.89
CA LEU A 694 -34.82 14.45 -3.02
C LEU A 694 -35.07 14.88 -1.57
N PRO A 695 -35.87 14.09 -0.82
CA PRO A 695 -35.95 14.25 0.62
C PRO A 695 -34.56 14.09 1.25
N TYR A 696 -34.31 14.77 2.33
CA TYR A 696 -33.02 14.75 3.02
C TYR A 696 -32.57 13.33 3.41
N SER A 697 -33.50 12.51 3.92
CA SER A 697 -33.23 11.10 4.25
C SER A 697 -32.76 10.28 3.05
N GLU A 698 -33.26 10.59 1.85
CA GLU A 698 -32.83 9.92 0.62
C GLU A 698 -31.42 10.38 0.20
N LEU A 699 -31.11 11.67 0.36
CA LEU A 699 -29.79 12.20 0.05
C LEU A 699 -28.70 11.63 0.97
N LEU A 700 -28.99 11.48 2.26
CA LEU A 700 -28.07 10.83 3.21
C LEU A 700 -27.80 9.36 2.84
N GLY A 701 -28.86 8.65 2.45
CA GLY A 701 -28.77 7.23 2.09
C GLY A 701 -28.36 6.96 0.65
N LEU A 702 -28.15 7.98 -0.19
CA LEU A 702 -27.82 7.80 -1.60
C LEU A 702 -26.36 7.39 -1.77
N ARG A 703 -26.17 6.27 -2.45
CA ARG A 703 -24.86 5.75 -2.80
C ARG A 703 -24.64 5.78 -4.31
N LEU A 704 -23.40 5.92 -4.72
CA LEU A 704 -23.05 5.98 -6.14
C LEU A 704 -23.33 4.66 -6.90
N ASN A 705 -23.42 3.55 -6.21
CA ASN A 705 -23.84 2.27 -6.81
C ASN A 705 -25.33 2.05 -6.85
N ASP A 706 -26.14 2.94 -6.28
CA ASP A 706 -27.58 2.83 -6.39
C ASP A 706 -28.03 2.99 -7.84
N ARG A 707 -29.07 2.26 -8.18
CA ARG A 707 -29.66 2.30 -9.50
C ARG A 707 -30.98 3.05 -9.43
N ILE A 708 -31.08 4.10 -10.21
CA ILE A 708 -32.23 4.99 -10.19
C ILE A 708 -33.25 4.54 -11.24
N VAL A 709 -34.48 4.41 -10.85
CA VAL A 709 -35.61 4.21 -11.75
C VAL A 709 -36.33 5.55 -11.95
N ILE A 710 -36.55 5.90 -13.20
CA ILE A 710 -37.38 7.03 -13.60
C ILE A 710 -38.39 6.51 -14.60
N ARG A 711 -39.67 6.48 -14.20
CA ARG A 711 -40.77 5.85 -14.96
C ARG A 711 -40.49 4.39 -15.24
N ASP A 712 -40.25 4.03 -16.49
CA ASP A 712 -40.03 2.67 -16.99
C ASP A 712 -38.55 2.34 -17.23
N LYS A 713 -37.63 3.22 -16.92
CA LYS A 713 -36.21 3.07 -17.23
C LYS A 713 -35.36 3.09 -15.99
N ARG A 714 -34.35 2.22 -16.01
CA ARG A 714 -33.34 2.13 -14.95
C ARG A 714 -32.02 2.75 -15.42
N TYR A 715 -31.34 3.39 -14.48
CA TYR A 715 -30.10 4.10 -14.71
C TYR A 715 -29.09 3.80 -13.62
N ILE A 716 -27.79 3.85 -13.96
CA ILE A 716 -26.69 3.98 -13.01
C ILE A 716 -26.32 5.44 -12.88
N ILE A 717 -25.82 5.80 -11.72
CA ILE A 717 -25.30 7.14 -11.43
C ILE A 717 -23.90 7.27 -12.04
N ASN A 718 -23.70 8.23 -12.96
CA ASN A 718 -22.37 8.62 -13.43
C ASN A 718 -21.78 9.69 -12.52
N SER A 719 -22.58 10.69 -12.24
CA SER A 719 -22.26 11.76 -11.29
C SER A 719 -23.53 12.41 -10.78
N PHE A 720 -23.45 13.03 -9.64
CA PHE A 720 -24.47 13.97 -9.20
C PHE A 720 -23.84 15.12 -8.41
N SER A 721 -24.50 16.25 -8.43
CA SER A 721 -24.13 17.45 -7.69
C SER A 721 -25.36 17.95 -6.95
N THR A 722 -25.24 18.10 -5.66
CA THR A 722 -26.34 18.60 -4.82
C THR A 722 -26.02 20.01 -4.37
N ASP A 723 -26.94 20.94 -4.66
CA ASP A 723 -26.95 22.27 -4.10
C ASP A 723 -27.51 22.18 -2.67
N MET A 724 -26.69 22.55 -1.70
CA MET A 724 -27.01 22.37 -0.29
C MET A 724 -28.02 23.40 0.25
N ASP A 725 -28.29 24.49 -0.48
CA ASP A 725 -29.27 25.51 -0.13
C ASP A 725 -30.67 25.08 -0.59
N THR A 726 -30.78 24.63 -1.83
CA THR A 726 -32.07 24.27 -2.45
C THR A 726 -32.42 22.80 -2.37
N PHE A 727 -31.44 21.94 -2.04
CA PHE A 727 -31.49 20.45 -2.13
C PHE A 727 -31.88 19.95 -3.53
N GLU A 728 -31.71 20.80 -4.53
CA GLU A 728 -31.80 20.37 -5.90
C GLU A 728 -30.53 19.60 -6.29
N SER A 729 -30.70 18.37 -6.65
CA SER A 729 -29.62 17.49 -7.08
C SER A 729 -29.66 17.34 -8.59
N LYS A 730 -28.56 17.67 -9.26
CA LYS A 730 -28.38 17.47 -10.70
C LYS A 730 -27.66 16.15 -10.91
N PHE A 731 -28.32 15.26 -11.61
CA PHE A 731 -27.80 13.93 -11.91
C PHE A 731 -27.37 13.83 -13.37
N GLU A 732 -26.22 13.18 -13.58
CA GLU A 732 -25.86 12.58 -14.86
C GLU A 732 -26.00 11.07 -14.73
N LEU A 733 -26.94 10.53 -15.45
CA LEU A 733 -27.36 9.14 -15.38
C LEU A 733 -27.06 8.42 -16.68
N ILE A 734 -26.58 7.18 -16.61
CA ILE A 734 -26.38 6.33 -17.78
C ILE A 734 -27.43 5.23 -17.75
N GLN A 735 -28.09 5.00 -18.88
CA GLN A 735 -29.12 3.98 -18.97
C GLN A 735 -28.52 2.60 -18.68
N ASP A 736 -29.15 1.84 -17.78
CA ASP A 736 -28.72 0.53 -17.33
C ASP A 736 -29.50 -0.57 -18.03
N PHE A 737 -28.81 -1.32 -18.91
CA PHE A 737 -29.35 -2.46 -19.65
C PHE A 737 -28.95 -3.80 -19.04
N ARG A 738 -28.26 -3.80 -17.89
CA ARG A 738 -27.89 -5.04 -17.22
C ARG A 738 -29.12 -5.86 -16.93
N THR A 739 -29.07 -7.12 -17.25
CA THR A 739 -30.09 -8.06 -16.78
C THR A 739 -30.10 -8.03 -15.25
N ILE A 740 -31.27 -8.02 -14.67
CA ILE A 740 -31.38 -8.17 -13.22
C ILE A 740 -31.04 -9.63 -12.92
N ASN A 741 -29.74 -9.92 -12.78
CA ASN A 741 -29.33 -11.23 -12.29
C ASN A 741 -29.51 -11.21 -10.78
N TYR A 742 -30.50 -11.94 -10.31
CA TYR A 742 -30.85 -12.08 -8.90
C TYR A 742 -29.95 -13.09 -8.15
N ASN A 743 -28.77 -13.39 -8.68
CA ASN A 743 -27.81 -14.29 -8.01
C ASN A 743 -26.93 -13.54 -6.98
N ASN A 744 -27.55 -12.74 -6.14
CA ASN A 744 -26.83 -12.09 -5.04
C ASN A 744 -26.88 -12.97 -3.79
N SER A 745 -25.71 -13.43 -3.36
CA SER A 745 -25.57 -14.02 -2.04
C SER A 745 -25.41 -12.89 -1.02
N GLN A 746 -26.35 -12.78 -0.10
CA GLN A 746 -26.25 -11.89 1.07
C GLN A 746 -25.80 -12.71 2.28
N PHE A 747 -24.85 -12.17 3.04
CA PHE A 747 -24.31 -12.85 4.21
C PHE A 747 -24.70 -12.06 5.45
N PHE A 748 -25.21 -12.75 6.46
CA PHE A 748 -25.56 -12.17 7.76
C PHE A 748 -24.94 -12.99 8.87
N GLU A 749 -24.36 -12.30 9.83
CA GLU A 749 -23.87 -12.88 11.07
C GLU A 749 -24.84 -12.55 12.19
N LEU A 750 -25.30 -13.54 12.93
CA LEU A 750 -26.22 -13.42 14.05
C LEU A 750 -25.63 -14.04 15.29
N ASP A 751 -26.03 -13.52 16.43
CA ASP A 751 -25.76 -14.15 17.73
C ASP A 751 -26.41 -15.54 17.85
N ASN A 752 -26.19 -16.22 18.95
CA ASN A 752 -26.71 -17.57 19.19
C ASN A 752 -28.17 -17.65 19.67
N LEU A 753 -28.90 -16.54 19.71
CA LEU A 753 -30.25 -16.50 20.24
C LEU A 753 -31.28 -16.98 19.21
N ALA A 754 -32.35 -17.63 19.71
CA ALA A 754 -33.53 -17.94 18.91
C ALA A 754 -34.32 -16.66 18.64
N ARG A 755 -34.55 -16.36 17.37
CA ARG A 755 -35.35 -15.20 16.96
C ARG A 755 -35.76 -15.27 15.50
N PRO A 756 -36.86 -14.60 15.10
CA PRO A 756 -37.13 -14.33 13.71
C PRO A 756 -36.13 -13.28 13.18
N PHE A 757 -35.63 -13.54 12.00
CA PHE A 757 -34.72 -12.63 11.28
C PHE A 757 -35.38 -12.18 10.00
N ARG A 758 -35.68 -10.90 9.89
CA ARG A 758 -36.39 -10.33 8.74
C ARG A 758 -35.44 -9.58 7.82
N ILE A 759 -35.56 -9.86 6.52
CA ILE A 759 -34.81 -9.19 5.46
C ILE A 759 -35.82 -8.52 4.54
N ASN A 760 -35.69 -7.22 4.34
CA ASN A 760 -36.53 -6.47 3.43
C ASN A 760 -36.13 -6.73 1.99
N THR A 761 -37.12 -7.07 1.17
CA THR A 761 -36.97 -7.36 -0.26
C THR A 761 -37.68 -6.32 -1.13
N VAL A 762 -37.79 -5.08 -0.63
CA VAL A 762 -38.47 -3.96 -1.30
C VAL A 762 -37.96 -3.77 -2.73
N GLY A 763 -38.89 -3.62 -3.67
CA GLY A 763 -38.60 -3.49 -5.11
C GLY A 763 -38.36 -4.81 -5.84
N ARG A 764 -38.59 -5.95 -5.20
CA ARG A 764 -38.54 -7.28 -5.79
C ARG A 764 -39.94 -7.91 -5.71
N GLU A 765 -40.71 -7.82 -6.77
CA GLU A 765 -42.07 -8.39 -6.81
C GLU A 765 -42.05 -9.89 -6.54
N ALA A 766 -42.83 -10.31 -5.56
CA ALA A 766 -43.24 -11.68 -5.30
C ALA A 766 -42.13 -12.75 -5.32
N LEU A 767 -41.04 -12.55 -4.64
CA LEU A 767 -40.01 -13.57 -4.44
C LEU A 767 -40.54 -14.64 -3.49
N THR A 768 -40.40 -15.91 -3.90
CA THR A 768 -40.64 -17.05 -3.01
C THR A 768 -39.28 -17.61 -2.58
N TRP A 769 -39.02 -17.60 -1.28
CA TRP A 769 -37.78 -18.09 -0.67
C TRP A 769 -38.02 -19.50 -0.12
N THR A 770 -37.06 -20.36 -0.32
CA THR A 770 -37.05 -21.74 0.18
C THR A 770 -35.75 -22.07 0.88
N ILE A 771 -35.77 -23.04 1.77
CA ILE A 771 -34.56 -23.46 2.49
C ILE A 771 -33.63 -24.16 1.50
N LEU A 772 -32.38 -23.64 1.37
CA LEU A 772 -31.33 -24.24 0.55
C LEU A 772 -30.43 -25.16 1.40
N ASN A 773 -30.04 -24.69 2.60
CA ASN A 773 -29.17 -25.42 3.51
C ASN A 773 -29.61 -25.23 4.97
N ASN A 774 -29.86 -26.33 5.66
CA ASN A 774 -30.28 -26.34 7.07
C ASN A 774 -29.78 -27.61 7.76
N PRO A 775 -28.44 -27.79 7.94
CA PRO A 775 -27.83 -29.09 8.27
C PRO A 775 -28.27 -29.67 9.64
N VAL A 776 -28.68 -28.83 10.59
CA VAL A 776 -29.08 -29.25 11.94
C VAL A 776 -30.48 -28.76 12.32
N GLY A 777 -31.27 -28.33 11.35
CA GLY A 777 -32.63 -27.82 11.58
C GLY A 777 -32.68 -26.50 12.32
N GLN A 778 -31.72 -25.62 12.09
CA GLN A 778 -31.66 -24.27 12.70
C GLN A 778 -32.75 -23.35 12.16
N ILE A 779 -33.09 -23.46 10.87
CA ILE A 779 -34.26 -22.79 10.32
C ILE A 779 -35.50 -23.59 10.67
N ILE A 780 -36.45 -22.96 11.38
CA ILE A 780 -37.74 -23.53 11.73
C ILE A 780 -38.73 -23.28 10.61
N ASP A 781 -38.78 -22.05 10.10
CA ASP A 781 -39.72 -21.64 9.05
C ASP A 781 -39.18 -20.49 8.21
N VAL A 782 -39.71 -20.34 7.00
CA VAL A 782 -39.42 -19.24 6.09
C VAL A 782 -40.72 -18.60 5.65
N ILE A 783 -41.00 -17.41 6.16
CA ILE A 783 -42.23 -16.68 5.90
C ILE A 783 -41.98 -15.69 4.76
N ASN A 784 -42.66 -15.91 3.64
CA ASN A 784 -42.57 -15.04 2.49
C ASN A 784 -43.61 -13.92 2.57
N GLY A 785 -43.15 -12.67 2.75
CA GLY A 785 -43.99 -11.46 2.65
C GLY A 785 -43.91 -10.83 1.26
N ILE A 786 -44.70 -9.78 1.04
CA ILE A 786 -44.70 -9.05 -0.25
C ILE A 786 -43.36 -8.33 -0.46
N ASP A 787 -42.85 -7.69 0.60
CA ASP A 787 -41.64 -6.85 0.57
C ASP A 787 -40.56 -7.33 1.54
N TYR A 788 -40.69 -8.55 2.04
CA TYR A 788 -39.74 -9.13 2.98
C TYR A 788 -39.76 -10.67 2.97
N VAL A 789 -38.67 -11.25 3.42
CA VAL A 789 -38.61 -12.64 3.89
C VAL A 789 -38.22 -12.64 5.38
N GLU A 790 -38.89 -13.48 6.15
CA GLU A 790 -38.58 -13.67 7.56
C GLU A 790 -38.13 -15.12 7.78
N VAL A 791 -36.98 -15.33 8.39
CA VAL A 791 -36.43 -16.64 8.71
C VAL A 791 -36.54 -16.84 10.19
N GLU A 792 -37.31 -17.82 10.62
CA GLU A 792 -37.43 -18.19 12.01
C GLU A 792 -36.27 -19.14 12.39
N LEU A 793 -35.41 -18.73 13.30
CA LEU A 793 -34.21 -19.47 13.69
C LEU A 793 -34.32 -19.98 15.12
N ARG A 794 -33.81 -21.20 15.36
CA ARG A 794 -33.56 -21.73 16.70
C ARG A 794 -32.33 -21.10 17.31
N GLY A 795 -32.24 -21.10 18.65
CA GLY A 795 -30.97 -20.74 19.31
C GLY A 795 -29.90 -21.77 19.03
N ASN A 796 -28.69 -21.28 18.76
CA ASN A 796 -27.54 -22.14 18.55
C ASN A 796 -26.81 -22.39 19.87
N PHE A 797 -27.05 -23.53 20.49
CA PHE A 797 -26.39 -23.97 21.72
C PHE A 797 -25.49 -25.19 21.49
N THR A 798 -25.08 -25.43 20.23
CA THR A 798 -24.28 -26.61 19.84
C THR A 798 -22.79 -26.45 20.15
N GLY A 799 -22.34 -25.26 20.51
CA GLY A 799 -20.93 -24.94 20.76
C GLY A 799 -20.07 -24.79 19.49
N VAL A 800 -20.71 -24.89 18.31
CA VAL A 800 -20.07 -24.62 17.01
C VAL A 800 -20.93 -23.66 16.20
N GLN A 801 -20.28 -22.86 15.36
CA GLN A 801 -20.97 -21.95 14.46
C GLN A 801 -21.85 -22.74 13.47
N GLN A 802 -23.07 -22.27 13.25
CA GLN A 802 -24.01 -22.87 12.31
C GLN A 802 -24.20 -21.97 11.09
N ILE A 803 -24.10 -22.54 9.91
CA ILE A 803 -24.31 -21.84 8.64
C ILE A 803 -25.54 -22.43 7.96
N VAL A 804 -26.54 -21.59 7.79
CA VAL A 804 -27.80 -21.93 7.09
C VAL A 804 -28.02 -21.01 5.91
N SER A 805 -28.81 -21.44 4.92
CA SER A 805 -29.12 -20.58 3.79
C SER A 805 -30.51 -20.82 3.23
N ILE A 806 -31.08 -19.78 2.65
CA ILE A 806 -32.30 -19.78 1.87
C ILE A 806 -32.04 -19.28 0.47
N GLN A 807 -32.85 -19.73 -0.50
CA GLN A 807 -32.72 -19.33 -1.89
C GLN A 807 -34.08 -18.88 -2.44
N SER A 808 -34.05 -17.78 -3.22
CA SER A 808 -35.23 -17.32 -3.94
C SER A 808 -35.52 -18.17 -5.20
N ASN A 809 -36.75 -18.08 -5.68
CA ASN A 809 -37.14 -18.68 -6.96
C ASN A 809 -36.39 -18.09 -8.17
N LEU A 810 -35.65 -17.00 -7.99
CA LEU A 810 -34.82 -16.36 -9.02
C LEU A 810 -33.34 -16.61 -8.84
N GLY A 811 -32.92 -17.40 -7.81
CA GLY A 811 -31.55 -17.82 -7.57
C GLY A 811 -30.76 -16.98 -6.57
N ASP A 812 -31.36 -15.92 -5.99
CA ASP A 812 -30.72 -15.21 -4.90
C ASP A 812 -30.51 -16.12 -3.70
N THR A 813 -29.39 -15.97 -3.02
CA THR A 813 -29.08 -16.77 -1.84
C THR A 813 -28.82 -15.85 -0.63
N ILE A 814 -29.44 -16.18 0.47
CA ILE A 814 -29.16 -15.55 1.76
C ILE A 814 -28.50 -16.60 2.63
N VAL A 815 -27.29 -16.28 3.09
CA VAL A 815 -26.51 -17.12 4.00
C VAL A 815 -26.51 -16.46 5.37
N ILE A 816 -26.94 -17.19 6.37
CA ILE A 816 -26.99 -16.75 7.75
C ILE A 816 -26.00 -17.58 8.56
N THR A 817 -25.05 -16.93 9.17
CA THR A 817 -24.10 -17.52 10.09
C THR A 817 -24.53 -17.19 11.51
N GLN A 818 -24.82 -18.19 12.29
CA GLN A 818 -25.23 -18.04 13.69
C GLN A 818 -24.07 -18.43 14.60
N GLU A 819 -23.69 -17.52 15.49
CA GLU A 819 -22.56 -17.73 16.40
C GLU A 819 -22.81 -18.89 17.38
N ARG A 820 -21.75 -19.24 18.11
CA ARG A 820 -21.72 -20.35 19.09
C ARG A 820 -22.68 -20.14 20.26
#